data_e9f6084f548dabeb0ebac54c77b762fb
#
_entry.id   e9f6084f548dabeb0ebac54c77b762fb
#
_cell.length_a   1.000
_cell.length_b   1.000
_cell.length_c   1.000
_cell.angle_alpha   90.00
_cell.angle_beta   90.00
_cell.angle_gamma   90.00
#
_symmetry.space_group_name_H-M   'P 1'
#
loop_
_entity.id
_entity.type
_entity.pdbx_description
1 polymer ?
#
loop_
_entity_poly.entity_id
_entity_poly.type
_entity_poly.pdbx_seq_one_letter_code
_entity_poly.pdbx_strand_id
1 'polypeptide(L)'
;MIKNLVQKISILVCLLSMVSGIHGQDNEHVFFMFDASNGLAANGAQTILCTKTGRMVITTIGHVNFYDGYSFEHISPQAGDLYPLDKYSGHYRLMFDKHHHLWLKDRYNVACVNLTMEQIAHNVRAVFEEMGIKKTVDDLFTDSENMLWTLSGDKLSSPDRPLIITVRQNVALHDVNVYEDMFALLFYADGMVSAYDLQTGKHVFDIVCPETEAKKYMESSVVYPYEKGFYQIRNGSSEGMLRYLDIEKREWTTVMAPNYRLNNVVVHKGKLYVATQFGYWIYNLATGEKTIVDELTLSKGRKLKTDVNTIAFDRQGGMWIGTEMRGLLYAKPYPSPFHAYSWNNPESRTLYQRMAEKLDMTPRPYRHHVNCEYTDSRGWKWTGLYSGLKLETTDGKERMFKRKDGLRSEMVHAVVEDATHDIWVSTSFGISHLFVNDTAVYRVETYVNLDDVPAEAFVNGAAALMDDGNIIMQSLDHMVIFNPASFHTLTTDEFILYPKLVHLQMNGQNVEPGKEYDGLMVLEKAVTRSKEINLNYDQNIVKLEFSALNYFRPMQTYYRVRIKGFKKYDDWQVFSHGLTPDVVDKYGMMRLTLLNMDSGQYEVEVQASMTPDEWPAEPYVWIITVHQPWWRTTGIYYLLALVMFGLLLANFLLYNRNVKMRMMRHNEETDVVRRVMQFANRCEAQRTEELAPNKLMQEGDEEETHQVMSRDFVNVMLKLVPYVINQKDVKNITMKELEQNSGVPRAQLYQLLSANIDKNPSQLISLLCIEEAARLVRTTEMSFEQIAEECRFVSPNYFFAAFFHHFRMTPEDYRKSNAL
;
A
#
# COMPACT_ATOMS: atom_id res chain seq x y z
N MET A 1 58.36 64.70 10.45
CA MET A 1 56.93 64.72 10.23
C MET A 1 56.51 63.56 9.30
N ILE A 2 57.11 63.35 8.16
CA ILE A 2 56.73 62.34 7.15
C ILE A 2 56.82 60.87 7.70
N LYS A 3 57.90 60.55 8.49
CA LYS A 3 58.08 59.22 9.11
C LYS A 3 56.93 58.83 10.07
N ASN A 4 56.43 59.77 10.86
CA ASN A 4 55.35 59.58 11.78
C ASN A 4 53.97 59.41 11.05
N LEU A 5 53.83 60.06 9.91
CA LEU A 5 52.62 59.92 9.07
C LEU A 5 52.57 58.55 8.39
N VAL A 6 53.71 58.09 7.83
CA VAL A 6 53.81 56.77 7.21
C VAL A 6 53.59 55.63 8.25
N GLN A 7 54.12 55.81 9.48
CA GLN A 7 53.88 54.82 10.55
C GLN A 7 52.42 54.81 11.01
N LYS A 8 51.74 55.98 11.07
CA LYS A 8 50.30 56.04 11.39
C LYS A 8 49.43 55.48 10.25
N ILE A 9 49.78 55.70 8.99
CA ILE A 9 49.09 55.13 7.85
C ILE A 9 49.33 53.62 7.78
N SER A 10 50.56 53.12 8.07
CA SER A 10 50.85 51.70 8.16
C SER A 10 50.06 50.98 9.28
N ILE A 11 49.93 51.64 10.42
CA ILE A 11 49.09 51.10 11.57
C ILE A 11 47.63 51.17 11.17
N LEU A 12 47.13 52.19 10.52
CA LEU A 12 45.75 52.26 10.06
C LEU A 12 45.45 51.24 8.94
N VAL A 13 46.39 50.97 8.05
CA VAL A 13 46.27 49.92 7.05
C VAL A 13 46.29 48.52 7.69
N CYS A 14 47.15 48.30 8.71
CA CYS A 14 47.14 47.05 9.49
C CYS A 14 45.86 46.90 10.31
N LEU A 15 45.33 48.00 10.89
CA LEU A 15 44.02 47.96 11.59
C LEU A 15 42.83 47.77 10.60
N LEU A 16 42.88 48.36 9.43
CA LEU A 16 41.90 48.11 8.38
C LEU A 16 42.00 46.67 7.79
N SER A 17 43.23 46.12 7.71
CA SER A 17 43.38 44.71 7.30
C SER A 17 43.02 43.71 8.39
N MET A 18 43.02 44.11 9.68
CA MET A 18 42.48 43.31 10.78
C MET A 18 40.97 43.43 10.92
N VAL A 19 40.37 44.51 10.45
CA VAL A 19 38.91 44.68 10.40
C VAL A 19 38.26 44.01 9.16
N SER A 20 39.06 43.82 8.07
CA SER A 20 38.58 43.04 6.91
C SER A 20 38.65 41.51 7.12
N GLY A 21 39.14 41.07 8.31
CA GLY A 21 39.18 39.64 8.69
C GLY A 21 38.00 39.15 9.53
N ILE A 22 37.00 40.00 9.76
CA ILE A 22 35.69 39.57 10.30
C ILE A 22 34.73 39.49 9.10
N HIS A 23 35.04 38.62 8.15
CA HIS A 23 33.98 37.98 7.40
C HIS A 23 33.41 36.97 8.37
N GLY A 24 32.21 37.27 8.83
CA GLY A 24 31.40 36.31 9.57
C GLY A 24 31.40 34.99 8.84
N GLN A 25 31.50 33.92 9.56
CA GLN A 25 31.17 32.58 9.10
C GLN A 25 29.71 32.59 8.63
N ASP A 26 29.42 33.17 7.46
CA ASP A 26 28.18 32.97 6.73
C ASP A 26 28.22 31.55 6.19
N ASN A 27 27.69 30.62 6.94
CA ASN A 27 27.26 29.26 6.61
C ASN A 27 27.55 28.25 7.73
N GLU A 28 27.21 28.55 8.97
CA GLU A 28 27.15 27.51 9.98
C GLU A 28 25.94 26.63 9.68
N HIS A 29 26.19 25.43 9.15
CA HIS A 29 25.18 24.40 9.10
C HIS A 29 24.70 24.06 10.53
N VAL A 30 23.40 24.13 10.77
CA VAL A 30 22.78 23.69 12.02
C VAL A 30 22.33 22.25 11.84
N PHE A 31 22.85 21.38 12.69
CA PHE A 31 22.61 19.95 12.59
C PHE A 31 21.53 19.46 13.55
N PHE A 32 20.61 18.65 13.02
CA PHE A 32 19.71 17.81 13.80
C PHE A 32 20.36 16.45 14.03
N MET A 33 20.28 15.94 15.24
CA MET A 33 20.92 14.69 15.63
C MET A 33 19.88 13.57 15.71
N PHE A 34 20.20 12.43 15.07
CA PHE A 34 19.46 11.18 15.20
C PHE A 34 20.37 10.15 15.87
N ASP A 35 19.87 9.52 16.90
CA ASP A 35 20.57 8.50 17.69
C ASP A 35 19.65 7.30 17.95
N ALA A 36 20.08 6.38 18.80
CA ALA A 36 19.28 5.22 19.14
C ALA A 36 17.90 5.57 19.77
N SER A 37 17.76 6.73 20.40
CA SER A 37 16.47 7.19 20.94
C SER A 37 15.48 7.61 19.84
N ASN A 38 15.98 7.90 18.64
CA ASN A 38 15.17 8.20 17.45
C ASN A 38 14.93 6.96 16.56
N GLY A 39 15.40 5.78 16.99
CA GLY A 39 15.20 4.53 16.27
C GLY A 39 16.38 4.09 15.39
N LEU A 40 17.52 4.81 15.40
CA LEU A 40 18.74 4.33 14.76
C LEU A 40 19.24 3.07 15.51
N ALA A 41 19.64 2.04 14.80
CA ALA A 41 20.00 0.76 15.42
C ALA A 41 21.22 0.86 16.39
N ALA A 42 22.17 1.72 16.08
CA ALA A 42 23.31 2.03 16.95
C ALA A 42 23.88 3.42 16.63
N ASN A 43 24.57 4.05 17.59
CA ASN A 43 25.09 5.41 17.44
C ASN A 43 26.37 5.56 16.59
N GLY A 44 27.00 4.45 16.20
CA GLY A 44 28.19 4.46 15.35
C GLY A 44 27.84 4.40 13.87
N ALA A 45 27.51 5.53 13.24
CA ALA A 45 27.19 5.59 11.82
C ALA A 45 28.47 5.56 10.98
N GLN A 46 28.67 4.50 10.19
CA GLN A 46 29.90 4.21 9.47
C GLN A 46 29.87 4.69 8.01
N THR A 47 28.80 4.42 7.30
CA THR A 47 28.62 4.85 5.91
C THR A 47 27.18 5.34 5.68
N ILE A 48 27.02 6.27 4.76
CA ILE A 48 25.74 6.83 4.37
C ILE A 48 25.66 6.85 2.85
N LEU A 49 24.50 6.48 2.33
CA LEU A 49 24.24 6.50 0.90
C LEU A 49 22.79 6.92 0.61
N CYS A 50 22.63 7.84 -0.33
CA CYS A 50 21.32 8.17 -0.86
C CYS A 50 20.97 7.26 -2.05
N THR A 51 19.89 6.50 -1.93
CA THR A 51 19.44 5.64 -3.03
C THR A 51 18.95 6.46 -4.23
N LYS A 52 18.90 5.86 -5.41
CA LYS A 52 18.27 6.48 -6.60
C LYS A 52 16.81 6.88 -6.35
N THR A 53 16.14 6.26 -5.41
CA THR A 53 14.75 6.59 -5.01
C THR A 53 14.65 7.72 -4.00
N GLY A 54 15.78 8.20 -3.43
CA GLY A 54 15.84 9.25 -2.43
C GLY A 54 15.84 8.75 -0.98
N ARG A 55 15.68 7.45 -0.74
CA ARG A 55 15.74 6.87 0.61
C ARG A 55 17.20 6.83 1.08
N MET A 56 17.43 7.17 2.35
CA MET A 56 18.78 7.12 2.93
C MET A 56 19.06 5.74 3.48
N VAL A 57 20.25 5.23 3.17
CA VAL A 57 20.77 3.97 3.71
C VAL A 57 22.00 4.28 4.57
N ILE A 58 21.95 3.88 5.82
CA ILE A 58 22.99 4.16 6.82
C ILE A 58 23.45 2.84 7.42
N THR A 59 24.75 2.56 7.34
CA THR A 59 25.32 1.45 8.11
C THR A 59 25.73 1.94 9.49
N THR A 60 25.34 1.20 10.50
CA THR A 60 25.85 1.32 11.86
C THR A 60 26.56 0.02 12.24
N ILE A 61 27.23 -0.01 13.39
CA ILE A 61 27.94 -1.22 13.79
C ILE A 61 26.97 -2.41 13.87
N GLY A 62 27.12 -3.37 12.96
CA GLY A 62 26.33 -4.59 12.87
C GLY A 62 24.92 -4.44 12.26
N HIS A 63 24.55 -3.28 11.75
CA HIS A 63 23.21 -3.04 11.21
C HIS A 63 23.21 -2.19 9.94
N VAL A 64 22.20 -2.42 9.09
CA VAL A 64 21.83 -1.52 7.98
C VAL A 64 20.51 -0.84 8.34
N ASN A 65 20.48 0.46 8.25
CA ASN A 65 19.29 1.26 8.53
C ASN A 65 18.78 1.90 7.24
N PHE A 66 17.50 1.77 6.96
CA PHE A 66 16.79 2.47 5.90
C PHE A 66 15.93 3.56 6.51
N TYR A 67 16.18 4.80 6.13
CA TYR A 67 15.43 5.95 6.65
C TYR A 67 14.49 6.49 5.59
N ASP A 68 13.21 6.61 5.94
CA ASP A 68 12.13 7.03 5.06
C ASP A 68 11.62 8.47 5.31
N GLY A 69 12.31 9.20 6.20
CA GLY A 69 11.92 10.53 6.66
C GLY A 69 11.12 10.52 7.97
N TYR A 70 10.68 9.34 8.43
CA TYR A 70 9.94 9.17 9.66
C TYR A 70 10.60 8.18 10.62
N SER A 71 10.90 6.98 10.15
CA SER A 71 11.45 5.88 10.95
C SER A 71 12.67 5.26 10.32
N PHE A 72 13.46 4.61 11.16
CA PHE A 72 14.56 3.76 10.73
C PHE A 72 14.09 2.31 10.75
N GLU A 73 14.04 1.67 9.59
CA GLU A 73 13.95 0.23 9.48
C GLU A 73 15.36 -0.34 9.44
N HIS A 74 15.67 -1.34 10.24
CA HIS A 74 17.00 -1.92 10.29
C HIS A 74 17.02 -3.41 10.00
N ILE A 75 18.04 -3.81 9.26
CA ILE A 75 18.38 -5.20 8.96
C ILE A 75 19.68 -5.51 9.68
N SER A 76 19.72 -6.65 10.38
CA SER A 76 20.85 -7.09 11.18
C SER A 76 21.38 -8.41 10.62
N PRO A 77 22.51 -8.40 9.86
CA PRO A 77 23.15 -9.63 9.42
C PRO A 77 23.53 -10.50 10.62
N GLN A 78 23.23 -11.77 10.55
CA GLN A 78 23.70 -12.78 11.51
C GLN A 78 25.04 -13.34 11.08
N ALA A 79 25.74 -14.03 11.98
CA ALA A 79 27.06 -14.60 11.65
C ALA A 79 27.04 -15.55 10.42
N GLY A 80 25.92 -16.25 10.21
CA GLY A 80 25.72 -17.14 9.06
C GLY A 80 25.46 -16.43 7.73
N ASP A 81 25.12 -15.14 7.75
CA ASP A 81 24.85 -14.32 6.57
C ASP A 81 26.14 -13.68 6.03
N LEU A 82 27.25 -13.82 6.74
CA LEU A 82 28.53 -13.20 6.39
C LEU A 82 29.37 -14.14 5.53
N TYR A 83 29.93 -13.60 4.45
CA TYR A 83 30.89 -14.29 3.61
C TYR A 83 32.30 -13.75 3.86
N PRO A 84 33.32 -14.59 4.18
CA PRO A 84 34.67 -14.14 4.47
C PRO A 84 35.38 -13.66 3.20
N LEU A 85 36.14 -12.57 3.32
CA LEU A 85 36.98 -12.00 2.27
C LEU A 85 38.45 -12.10 2.67
N ASP A 86 39.19 -13.03 2.09
CA ASP A 86 40.56 -13.35 2.53
C ASP A 86 41.59 -12.23 2.23
N LYS A 87 41.27 -11.36 1.27
CA LYS A 87 42.18 -10.27 0.86
C LYS A 87 41.73 -8.88 1.31
N TYR A 88 40.54 -8.78 1.91
CA TYR A 88 40.08 -7.51 2.42
C TYR A 88 40.44 -7.34 3.88
N SER A 89 41.07 -6.23 4.22
CA SER A 89 41.33 -5.76 5.59
C SER A 89 41.14 -4.25 5.63
N GLY A 90 39.94 -3.78 5.79
CA GLY A 90 39.64 -2.35 5.68
C GLY A 90 38.50 -1.88 6.57
N HIS A 91 38.10 -0.65 6.31
CA HIS A 91 36.93 -0.03 6.98
C HIS A 91 35.61 -0.49 6.34
N TYR A 92 34.50 -0.19 7.01
CA TYR A 92 33.17 -0.41 6.45
C TYR A 92 33.01 0.26 5.09
N ARG A 93 32.52 -0.49 4.12
CA ARG A 93 32.17 0.04 2.78
C ARG A 93 30.78 -0.41 2.41
N LEU A 94 30.01 0.51 1.84
CA LEU A 94 28.69 0.27 1.31
C LEU A 94 28.74 0.49 -0.20
N MET A 95 28.31 -0.50 -0.97
CA MET A 95 28.39 -0.48 -2.42
C MET A 95 27.07 -0.99 -3.02
N PHE A 96 26.65 -0.37 -4.11
CA PHE A 96 25.52 -0.86 -4.92
C PHE A 96 26.03 -1.53 -6.17
N ASP A 97 25.34 -2.60 -6.58
CA ASP A 97 25.51 -3.12 -7.94
C ASP A 97 24.26 -2.82 -8.81
N LYS A 98 24.41 -3.05 -10.12
CA LYS A 98 23.32 -2.87 -11.08
C LYS A 98 22.20 -3.93 -10.95
N HIS A 99 22.45 -5.04 -10.26
CA HIS A 99 21.50 -6.13 -10.00
C HIS A 99 20.63 -5.89 -8.77
N HIS A 100 20.69 -4.68 -8.22
CA HIS A 100 19.96 -4.28 -7.02
C HIS A 100 20.41 -4.98 -5.74
N HIS A 101 21.67 -5.32 -5.63
CA HIS A 101 22.26 -5.72 -4.37
C HIS A 101 22.98 -4.54 -3.70
N LEU A 102 22.90 -4.53 -2.38
CA LEU A 102 23.67 -3.67 -1.51
C LEU A 102 24.70 -4.55 -0.80
N TRP A 103 25.97 -4.30 -1.11
CA TRP A 103 27.11 -5.02 -0.54
C TRP A 103 27.69 -4.24 0.64
N LEU A 104 27.77 -4.91 1.78
CA LEU A 104 28.30 -4.35 3.01
C LEU A 104 29.59 -5.07 3.34
N LYS A 105 30.73 -4.40 3.11
CA LYS A 105 32.03 -4.90 3.54
C LYS A 105 32.29 -4.46 4.98
N ASP A 106 32.58 -5.43 5.84
CA ASP A 106 32.95 -5.22 7.24
C ASP A 106 34.26 -5.95 7.53
N ARG A 107 35.32 -5.18 7.76
CA ARG A 107 36.68 -5.66 8.07
C ARG A 107 37.15 -6.85 7.22
N TYR A 108 36.62 -8.06 7.46
CA TYR A 108 37.03 -9.31 6.79
C TYR A 108 35.89 -10.03 6.11
N ASN A 109 34.72 -9.44 6.13
CA ASN A 109 33.51 -10.09 5.64
C ASN A 109 32.71 -9.19 4.71
N VAL A 110 31.81 -9.81 3.98
CA VAL A 110 30.78 -9.11 3.24
C VAL A 110 29.41 -9.72 3.52
N ALA A 111 28.42 -8.87 3.70
CA ALA A 111 27.01 -9.21 3.67
C ALA A 111 26.35 -8.64 2.42
N CYS A 112 25.28 -9.26 1.97
CA CYS A 112 24.48 -8.82 0.84
C CYS A 112 23.05 -8.57 1.25
N VAL A 113 22.51 -7.41 0.91
CA VAL A 113 21.08 -7.09 1.01
C VAL A 113 20.48 -7.06 -0.38
N ASN A 114 19.49 -7.87 -0.62
CA ASN A 114 18.68 -7.79 -1.84
C ASN A 114 17.72 -6.60 -1.73
N LEU A 115 17.98 -5.54 -2.50
CA LEU A 115 17.18 -4.32 -2.48
C LEU A 115 15.83 -4.48 -3.20
N THR A 116 15.62 -5.55 -3.95
CA THR A 116 14.32 -5.84 -4.54
C THR A 116 13.34 -6.32 -3.47
N MET A 117 13.85 -7.10 -2.50
CA MET A 117 13.08 -7.61 -1.36
C MET A 117 13.30 -6.80 -0.08
N GLU A 118 14.33 -5.95 -0.04
CA GLU A 118 14.84 -5.26 1.16
C GLU A 118 15.09 -6.24 2.31
N GLN A 119 15.69 -7.38 1.97
CA GLN A 119 16.00 -8.48 2.90
C GLN A 119 17.46 -8.88 2.80
N ILE A 120 18.02 -9.38 3.92
CA ILE A 120 19.36 -9.94 3.93
C ILE A 120 19.39 -11.24 3.12
N ALA A 121 20.44 -11.43 2.33
CA ALA A 121 20.72 -12.70 1.69
C ALA A 121 21.41 -13.64 2.69
N HIS A 122 20.69 -14.64 3.19
CA HIS A 122 21.19 -15.60 4.18
C HIS A 122 22.33 -16.49 3.65
N ASN A 123 22.60 -16.49 2.35
CA ASN A 123 23.70 -17.21 1.73
C ASN A 123 24.29 -16.37 0.59
N VAL A 124 25.30 -15.58 0.91
CA VAL A 124 26.03 -14.74 -0.06
C VAL A 124 26.67 -15.57 -1.18
N ARG A 125 27.09 -16.81 -0.90
CA ARG A 125 27.63 -17.71 -1.92
C ARG A 125 26.59 -18.07 -2.98
N ALA A 126 25.36 -18.33 -2.57
CA ALA A 126 24.28 -18.57 -3.53
C ALA A 126 24.03 -17.36 -4.43
N VAL A 127 24.11 -16.13 -3.89
CA VAL A 127 24.00 -14.89 -4.69
C VAL A 127 25.12 -14.82 -5.74
N PHE A 128 26.36 -15.16 -5.36
CA PHE A 128 27.48 -15.22 -6.33
C PHE A 128 27.22 -16.29 -7.40
N GLU A 129 26.71 -17.46 -7.02
CA GLU A 129 26.40 -18.55 -7.96
C GLU A 129 25.28 -18.15 -8.95
N GLU A 130 24.25 -17.48 -8.49
CA GLU A 130 23.16 -16.92 -9.31
C GLU A 130 23.67 -15.87 -10.32
N MET A 131 24.68 -15.09 -9.91
CA MET A 131 25.38 -14.14 -10.79
C MET A 131 26.40 -14.81 -11.72
N GLY A 132 26.53 -16.14 -11.68
CA GLY A 132 27.49 -16.89 -12.50
C GLY A 132 28.91 -16.93 -11.94
N ILE A 133 29.16 -16.45 -10.72
CA ILE A 133 30.46 -16.44 -10.05
C ILE A 133 30.64 -17.76 -9.30
N LYS A 134 31.37 -18.70 -9.93
CA LYS A 134 31.59 -20.07 -9.38
C LYS A 134 32.86 -20.20 -8.51
N LYS A 135 33.75 -19.23 -8.58
CA LYS A 135 35.02 -19.26 -7.82
C LYS A 135 34.83 -18.62 -6.44
N THR A 136 35.78 -18.91 -5.54
CA THR A 136 35.86 -18.17 -4.26
C THR A 136 36.14 -16.70 -4.52
N VAL A 137 35.45 -15.83 -3.81
CA VAL A 137 35.66 -14.38 -3.89
C VAL A 137 36.51 -13.94 -2.71
N ASP A 138 37.72 -13.46 -2.99
CA ASP A 138 38.65 -12.99 -1.97
C ASP A 138 38.47 -11.51 -1.65
N ASP A 139 37.96 -10.74 -2.61
CA ASP A 139 37.51 -9.35 -2.43
C ASP A 139 36.51 -8.96 -3.55
N LEU A 140 35.74 -7.86 -3.33
CA LEU A 140 34.81 -7.34 -4.32
C LEU A 140 34.78 -5.81 -4.33
N PHE A 141 34.42 -5.24 -5.47
CA PHE A 141 34.38 -3.81 -5.72
C PHE A 141 33.19 -3.48 -6.61
N THR A 142 32.73 -2.25 -6.57
CA THR A 142 31.80 -1.69 -7.57
C THR A 142 32.46 -0.45 -8.18
N ASP A 143 32.37 -0.32 -9.49
CA ASP A 143 32.87 0.86 -10.19
C ASP A 143 31.84 2.01 -10.23
N SER A 144 32.20 3.12 -10.86
CA SER A 144 31.36 4.31 -11.05
C SER A 144 30.05 4.04 -11.81
N GLU A 145 29.95 2.92 -12.55
CA GLU A 145 28.75 2.48 -13.28
C GLU A 145 27.93 1.45 -12.49
N ASN A 146 28.31 1.15 -11.24
CA ASN A 146 27.77 0.11 -10.39
C ASN A 146 27.91 -1.31 -10.97
N MET A 147 28.94 -1.55 -11.78
CA MET A 147 29.29 -2.90 -12.20
C MET A 147 30.04 -3.59 -11.07
N LEU A 148 29.69 -4.85 -10.79
CA LEU A 148 30.37 -5.64 -9.77
C LEU A 148 31.69 -6.22 -10.33
N TRP A 149 32.74 -6.09 -9.55
CA TRP A 149 34.05 -6.70 -9.81
C TRP A 149 34.41 -7.64 -8.66
N THR A 150 34.84 -8.84 -8.95
CA THR A 150 35.26 -9.85 -7.96
C THR A 150 36.70 -10.27 -8.19
N LEU A 151 37.45 -10.30 -7.10
CA LEU A 151 38.83 -10.78 -7.07
C LEU A 151 38.84 -12.23 -6.57
N SER A 152 39.51 -13.11 -7.31
CA SER A 152 39.74 -14.51 -6.98
C SER A 152 41.20 -14.86 -7.28
N GLY A 153 41.99 -15.08 -6.25
CA GLY A 153 43.44 -15.20 -6.38
C GLY A 153 44.08 -13.93 -6.96
N ASP A 154 44.66 -14.03 -8.15
CA ASP A 154 45.22 -12.91 -8.90
C ASP A 154 44.33 -12.49 -10.09
N LYS A 155 43.09 -13.00 -10.17
CA LYS A 155 42.16 -12.71 -11.27
C LYS A 155 41.06 -11.83 -10.80
N LEU A 156 40.94 -10.65 -11.40
CA LEU A 156 39.81 -9.74 -11.29
C LEU A 156 38.87 -9.99 -12.46
N SER A 157 37.60 -10.22 -12.19
CA SER A 157 36.56 -10.47 -13.18
C SER A 157 35.26 -9.80 -12.80
N SER A 158 34.42 -9.53 -13.78
CA SER A 158 33.07 -9.01 -13.55
C SER A 158 32.04 -9.97 -14.14
N PRO A 159 30.95 -10.28 -13.44
CA PRO A 159 29.82 -11.03 -14.03
C PRO A 159 29.16 -10.26 -15.16
N ASP A 160 29.35 -8.94 -15.16
CA ASP A 160 28.69 -8.01 -16.07
C ASP A 160 29.45 -7.77 -17.36
N ARG A 161 30.73 -8.12 -17.38
CA ARG A 161 31.62 -7.96 -18.53
C ARG A 161 32.45 -9.24 -18.75
N PRO A 162 32.53 -9.77 -19.95
CA PRO A 162 33.31 -10.98 -20.23
C PRO A 162 34.84 -10.66 -20.25
N LEU A 163 35.32 -10.16 -19.14
CA LEU A 163 36.68 -9.63 -18.99
C LEU A 163 37.34 -10.24 -17.76
N ILE A 164 38.60 -10.67 -17.92
CA ILE A 164 39.47 -11.14 -16.83
C ILE A 164 40.78 -10.38 -16.87
N ILE A 165 41.09 -9.68 -15.82
CA ILE A 165 42.30 -8.91 -15.63
C ILE A 165 43.19 -9.64 -14.61
N THR A 166 44.48 -9.77 -14.89
CA THR A 166 45.42 -10.27 -13.91
C THR A 166 45.99 -9.10 -13.10
N VAL A 167 45.72 -9.09 -11.80
CA VAL A 167 46.17 -8.05 -10.89
C VAL A 167 47.63 -8.29 -10.48
N ARG A 168 48.28 -7.22 -10.02
CA ARG A 168 49.65 -7.29 -9.48
C ARG A 168 49.69 -8.21 -8.25
N GLN A 169 50.72 -9.02 -8.16
CA GLN A 169 50.97 -9.86 -6.98
C GLN A 169 51.71 -9.07 -5.90
N ASN A 170 51.54 -9.46 -4.65
CA ASN A 170 52.21 -8.91 -3.47
C ASN A 170 51.82 -7.44 -3.11
N VAL A 171 50.84 -6.85 -3.77
CA VAL A 171 50.28 -5.53 -3.42
C VAL A 171 48.76 -5.64 -3.40
N ALA A 172 48.13 -5.20 -2.31
CA ALA A 172 46.70 -5.23 -2.20
C ALA A 172 46.04 -4.30 -3.23
N LEU A 173 44.94 -4.77 -3.86
CA LEU A 173 44.08 -3.96 -4.67
C LEU A 173 43.10 -3.27 -3.73
N HIS A 174 43.01 -1.95 -3.74
CA HIS A 174 42.18 -1.17 -2.87
C HIS A 174 40.87 -0.75 -3.50
N ASP A 175 40.87 -0.50 -4.82
CA ASP A 175 39.66 -0.08 -5.52
C ASP A 175 39.74 -0.35 -7.01
N VAL A 176 38.59 -0.41 -7.67
CA VAL A 176 38.42 -0.57 -9.11
C VAL A 176 37.39 0.46 -9.58
N ASN A 177 37.76 1.21 -10.64
CA ASN A 177 36.89 2.17 -11.27
C ASN A 177 36.99 2.10 -12.78
N VAL A 178 36.02 2.67 -13.49
CA VAL A 178 35.98 2.73 -14.94
C VAL A 178 36.05 4.18 -15.39
N TYR A 179 36.82 4.45 -16.44
CA TYR A 179 36.92 5.77 -17.06
C TYR A 179 36.41 5.73 -18.50
N GLU A 180 35.33 6.50 -18.78
CA GLU A 180 34.72 6.70 -20.10
C GLU A 180 34.43 5.41 -20.88
N ASP A 181 34.10 4.31 -20.24
CA ASP A 181 33.92 2.98 -20.86
C ASP A 181 35.14 2.47 -21.66
N MET A 182 36.28 3.10 -21.48
CA MET A 182 37.54 2.73 -22.18
C MET A 182 38.49 1.92 -21.30
N PHE A 183 38.68 2.35 -20.06
CA PHE A 183 39.67 1.78 -19.17
C PHE A 183 39.10 1.32 -17.84
N ALA A 184 39.53 0.11 -17.41
CA ALA A 184 39.43 -0.29 -16.01
C ALA A 184 40.68 0.22 -15.28
N LEU A 185 40.48 1.02 -14.24
CA LEU A 185 41.56 1.60 -13.43
C LEU A 185 41.63 0.86 -12.09
N LEU A 186 42.77 0.24 -11.83
CA LEU A 186 43.03 -0.54 -10.63
C LEU A 186 43.91 0.25 -9.68
N PHE A 187 43.39 0.60 -8.52
CA PHE A 187 44.05 1.40 -7.49
C PHE A 187 44.71 0.49 -6.45
N TYR A 188 45.99 0.47 -6.39
CA TYR A 188 46.75 -0.38 -5.47
C TYR A 188 47.17 0.32 -4.18
N ALA A 189 47.45 -0.48 -3.14
CA ALA A 189 47.86 0.02 -1.82
C ALA A 189 49.10 0.88 -1.84
N ASP A 190 50.06 0.57 -2.73
CA ASP A 190 51.29 1.36 -2.94
C ASP A 190 51.05 2.68 -3.70
N GLY A 191 49.82 2.95 -4.07
CA GLY A 191 49.37 4.18 -4.74
C GLY A 191 49.54 4.17 -6.25
N MET A 192 50.03 3.08 -6.83
CA MET A 192 50.05 2.88 -8.26
C MET A 192 48.64 2.67 -8.80
N VAL A 193 48.38 3.21 -9.98
CA VAL A 193 47.13 2.98 -10.72
C VAL A 193 47.46 2.35 -12.05
N SER A 194 46.93 1.18 -12.31
CA SER A 194 47.11 0.48 -13.59
C SER A 194 45.82 0.55 -14.42
N ALA A 195 45.98 0.94 -15.68
CA ALA A 195 44.89 1.01 -16.64
C ALA A 195 44.88 -0.20 -17.56
N TYR A 196 43.69 -0.79 -17.69
CA TYR A 196 43.43 -1.91 -18.58
C TYR A 196 42.34 -1.55 -19.56
N ASP A 197 42.52 -1.90 -20.80
CA ASP A 197 41.50 -1.74 -21.84
C ASP A 197 40.28 -2.62 -21.54
N LEU A 198 39.09 -2.02 -21.48
CA LEU A 198 37.85 -2.71 -21.10
C LEU A 198 37.33 -3.73 -22.11
N GLN A 199 37.81 -3.66 -23.37
CA GLN A 199 37.36 -4.61 -24.40
C GLN A 199 38.27 -5.83 -24.45
N THR A 200 39.59 -5.64 -24.28
CA THR A 200 40.57 -6.70 -24.46
C THR A 200 41.16 -7.24 -23.16
N GLY A 201 41.03 -6.51 -22.03
CA GLY A 201 41.69 -6.85 -20.76
C GLY A 201 43.18 -6.66 -20.74
N LYS A 202 43.75 -6.04 -21.79
CA LYS A 202 45.19 -5.82 -21.86
C LYS A 202 45.58 -4.60 -21.06
N HIS A 203 46.69 -4.69 -20.39
CA HIS A 203 47.37 -3.57 -19.74
C HIS A 203 47.71 -2.49 -20.76
N VAL A 204 47.46 -1.22 -20.46
CA VAL A 204 47.66 -0.08 -21.34
C VAL A 204 48.78 0.83 -20.80
N PHE A 205 48.62 1.29 -19.53
CA PHE A 205 49.61 2.14 -18.88
C PHE A 205 49.52 2.04 -17.36
N ASP A 206 50.59 2.51 -16.71
CA ASP A 206 50.63 2.69 -15.26
C ASP A 206 50.88 4.16 -14.91
N ILE A 207 50.22 4.62 -13.81
CA ILE A 207 50.50 5.91 -13.19
C ILE A 207 51.17 5.62 -11.85
N VAL A 208 52.42 6.01 -11.75
CA VAL A 208 53.32 5.66 -10.63
C VAL A 208 53.14 6.66 -9.49
N CYS A 209 53.17 6.17 -8.26
CA CYS A 209 53.26 6.99 -7.07
C CYS A 209 54.71 7.13 -6.61
N PRO A 210 55.15 8.32 -6.13
CA PRO A 210 56.48 8.47 -5.55
C PRO A 210 56.75 7.47 -4.42
N GLU A 211 57.92 6.87 -4.38
CA GLU A 211 58.24 5.78 -3.43
C GLU A 211 58.09 6.17 -1.96
N THR A 212 58.37 7.43 -1.62
CA THR A 212 58.17 7.99 -0.26
C THR A 212 56.73 8.00 0.16
N GLU A 213 55.79 8.26 -0.73
CA GLU A 213 54.36 8.25 -0.50
C GLU A 213 53.80 6.82 -0.56
N ALA A 214 54.38 5.96 -1.44
CA ALA A 214 53.98 4.59 -1.61
C ALA A 214 54.01 3.80 -0.28
N LYS A 215 55.10 3.97 0.48
CA LYS A 215 55.32 3.27 1.76
C LYS A 215 54.59 3.89 2.94
N LYS A 216 54.23 5.15 2.83
CA LYS A 216 53.64 5.92 3.94
C LYS A 216 52.12 5.70 4.09
N TYR A 217 51.41 5.55 2.99
CA TYR A 217 49.93 5.56 2.95
C TYR A 217 49.38 4.24 2.38
N MET A 218 49.69 3.11 3.02
CA MET A 218 49.34 1.78 2.49
C MET A 218 48.11 1.13 3.20
N GLU A 219 47.58 1.72 4.29
CA GLU A 219 46.61 1.01 5.10
C GLU A 219 45.19 1.01 4.52
N SER A 220 44.77 2.14 3.96
CA SER A 220 43.43 2.21 3.35
C SER A 220 43.37 3.27 2.24
N SER A 221 42.44 3.07 1.33
CA SER A 221 42.15 4.01 0.25
C SER A 221 40.63 4.13 0.00
N VAL A 222 40.21 5.34 -0.33
CA VAL A 222 38.85 5.65 -0.82
C VAL A 222 38.99 6.42 -2.11
N VAL A 223 38.34 5.95 -3.17
CA VAL A 223 38.36 6.58 -4.50
C VAL A 223 37.00 7.15 -4.82
N TYR A 224 36.96 8.39 -5.28
CA TYR A 224 35.73 9.10 -5.63
C TYR A 224 35.85 9.67 -7.05
N PRO A 225 35.02 9.24 -8.01
CA PRO A 225 35.04 9.75 -9.38
C PRO A 225 34.52 11.19 -9.42
N TYR A 226 35.24 12.06 -10.14
CA TYR A 226 34.85 13.43 -10.37
C TYR A 226 35.36 13.96 -11.69
N GLU A 227 34.47 14.48 -12.54
CA GLU A 227 34.81 15.00 -13.89
C GLU A 227 35.65 14.00 -14.70
N LYS A 228 36.85 14.46 -15.13
CA LYS A 228 37.81 13.69 -15.93
C LYS A 228 38.84 12.93 -15.11
N GLY A 229 38.55 12.68 -13.84
CA GLY A 229 39.51 12.04 -12.94
C GLY A 229 38.90 11.52 -11.65
N PHE A 230 39.77 11.34 -10.66
CA PHE A 230 39.40 10.73 -9.40
C PHE A 230 40.04 11.42 -8.21
N TYR A 231 39.26 11.76 -7.19
CA TYR A 231 39.82 12.05 -5.88
C TYR A 231 40.18 10.74 -5.19
N GLN A 232 41.35 10.67 -4.57
CA GLN A 232 41.77 9.51 -3.79
C GLN A 232 42.22 9.97 -2.41
N ILE A 233 41.58 9.42 -1.37
CA ILE A 233 42.13 9.39 -0.02
C ILE A 233 43.08 8.19 0.08
N ARG A 234 44.23 8.37 0.69
CA ARG A 234 45.11 7.29 1.14
C ARG A 234 45.51 7.56 2.58
N ASN A 235 45.46 6.54 3.41
CA ASN A 235 45.84 6.62 4.81
C ASN A 235 46.99 5.71 5.14
N GLY A 236 47.87 6.19 6.02
CA GLY A 236 48.85 5.42 6.77
C GLY A 236 48.35 5.17 8.20
N SER A 237 49.23 4.80 9.11
CA SER A 237 48.90 4.45 10.49
C SER A 237 48.36 5.64 11.29
N SER A 238 48.79 6.86 11.05
CA SER A 238 48.35 8.06 11.78
C SER A 238 48.10 9.27 10.91
N GLU A 239 48.31 9.19 9.64
CA GLU A 239 48.30 10.31 8.69
C GLU A 239 47.49 9.95 7.45
N GLY A 240 46.99 10.98 6.75
CA GLY A 240 46.18 10.84 5.54
C GLY A 240 46.66 11.76 4.43
N MET A 241 46.32 11.43 3.20
CA MET A 241 46.55 12.24 2.03
C MET A 241 45.33 12.21 1.13
N LEU A 242 44.92 13.37 0.63
CA LEU A 242 43.93 13.51 -0.44
C LEU A 242 44.62 14.07 -1.68
N ARG A 243 44.46 13.41 -2.80
CA ARG A 243 44.97 13.80 -4.10
C ARG A 243 43.92 13.66 -5.19
N TYR A 244 44.15 14.40 -6.27
CA TYR A 244 43.33 14.31 -7.49
C TYR A 244 44.16 13.71 -8.63
N LEU A 245 43.62 12.73 -9.30
CA LEU A 245 44.22 12.11 -10.50
C LEU A 245 43.49 12.67 -11.73
N ASP A 246 44.23 13.38 -12.57
CA ASP A 246 43.78 13.73 -13.91
C ASP A 246 44.19 12.58 -14.87
N ILE A 247 43.18 11.87 -15.40
CA ILE A 247 43.46 10.70 -16.25
C ILE A 247 44.05 11.08 -17.63
N GLU A 248 43.58 12.20 -18.19
CA GLU A 248 44.09 12.66 -19.51
C GLU A 248 45.58 13.03 -19.43
N LYS A 249 45.93 13.75 -18.34
CA LYS A 249 47.37 14.14 -18.11
C LYS A 249 48.20 13.04 -17.48
N ARG A 250 47.56 12.03 -16.85
CA ARG A 250 48.19 10.97 -16.04
C ARG A 250 49.01 11.52 -14.88
N GLU A 251 48.53 12.57 -14.26
CA GLU A 251 49.24 13.29 -13.20
C GLU A 251 48.41 13.36 -11.93
N TRP A 252 49.14 13.32 -10.80
CA TRP A 252 48.55 13.48 -9.49
C TRP A 252 48.78 14.91 -8.99
N THR A 253 47.72 15.51 -8.46
CA THR A 253 47.77 16.78 -7.72
C THR A 253 47.41 16.52 -6.26
N THR A 254 48.33 16.85 -5.32
CA THR A 254 48.02 16.71 -3.88
C THR A 254 47.15 17.88 -3.43
N VAL A 255 45.96 17.56 -2.89
CA VAL A 255 45.04 18.55 -2.36
C VAL A 255 45.34 18.88 -0.90
N MET A 256 45.59 17.85 -0.08
CA MET A 256 46.03 17.99 1.30
C MET A 256 46.73 16.72 1.80
N ALA A 257 47.59 16.88 2.81
CA ALA A 257 48.31 15.78 3.46
C ALA A 257 48.47 16.09 4.97
N PRO A 258 47.38 16.00 5.75
CA PRO A 258 47.44 16.27 7.18
C PRO A 258 48.10 15.14 7.98
N ASN A 259 48.45 15.42 9.24
CA ASN A 259 49.05 14.45 10.17
C ASN A 259 47.99 13.64 10.93
N TYR A 260 46.81 13.43 10.31
CA TYR A 260 45.70 12.61 10.78
C TYR A 260 45.01 11.93 9.61
N ARG A 261 44.24 10.90 9.89
CA ARG A 261 43.51 10.12 8.89
C ARG A 261 42.32 10.88 8.30
N LEU A 262 42.07 10.62 7.02
CA LEU A 262 40.89 11.11 6.30
C LEU A 262 39.91 9.93 6.10
N ASN A 263 38.63 10.14 6.36
CA ASN A 263 37.65 9.05 6.41
C ASN A 263 36.86 8.89 5.12
N ASN A 264 36.36 10.01 4.58
CA ASN A 264 35.49 10.01 3.40
C ASN A 264 35.68 11.30 2.59
N VAL A 265 35.34 11.27 1.31
CA VAL A 265 35.34 12.44 0.42
C VAL A 265 34.14 12.42 -0.47
N VAL A 266 33.51 13.59 -0.66
CA VAL A 266 32.35 13.78 -1.56
C VAL A 266 32.38 15.17 -2.16
N VAL A 267 31.94 15.31 -3.42
CA VAL A 267 31.76 16.62 -4.08
C VAL A 267 30.26 16.95 -4.14
N HIS A 268 29.92 18.16 -3.75
CA HIS A 268 28.56 18.67 -3.85
C HIS A 268 28.58 20.15 -4.22
N LYS A 269 27.83 20.53 -5.25
CA LYS A 269 27.67 21.94 -5.71
C LYS A 269 29.03 22.69 -5.83
N GLY A 270 30.05 22.08 -6.46
CA GLY A 270 31.38 22.67 -6.67
C GLY A 270 32.27 22.80 -5.43
N LYS A 271 31.88 22.17 -4.33
CA LYS A 271 32.67 22.09 -3.09
C LYS A 271 33.02 20.64 -2.79
N LEU A 272 34.26 20.41 -2.37
CA LEU A 272 34.75 19.11 -1.90
C LEU A 272 34.64 19.07 -0.38
N TYR A 273 33.97 18.07 0.15
CA TYR A 273 33.82 17.82 1.58
C TYR A 273 34.68 16.62 1.95
N VAL A 274 35.49 16.77 2.99
CA VAL A 274 36.42 15.72 3.44
C VAL A 274 36.18 15.42 4.91
N ALA A 275 35.69 14.24 5.19
CA ALA A 275 35.42 13.76 6.56
C ALA A 275 36.73 13.39 7.27
N THR A 276 36.86 13.76 8.54
CA THR A 276 38.04 13.53 9.36
C THR A 276 37.67 13.15 10.80
N GLN A 277 38.66 12.68 11.57
CA GLN A 277 38.46 12.42 13.01
C GLN A 277 38.25 13.70 13.85
N PHE A 278 38.37 14.89 13.27
CA PHE A 278 38.25 16.20 13.94
C PHE A 278 37.19 17.10 13.26
N GLY A 279 36.13 16.54 12.74
CA GLY A 279 35.14 17.26 11.94
C GLY A 279 35.37 17.07 10.44
N TYR A 280 35.21 18.12 9.62
CA TYR A 280 35.34 17.99 8.17
C TYR A 280 35.93 19.24 7.54
N TRP A 281 36.59 19.08 6.38
CA TRP A 281 37.05 20.17 5.53
C TRP A 281 36.02 20.47 4.43
N ILE A 282 35.92 21.74 4.10
CA ILE A 282 35.26 22.24 2.88
C ILE A 282 36.35 22.86 2.01
N TYR A 283 36.45 22.36 0.80
CA TYR A 283 37.37 22.92 -0.21
C TYR A 283 36.54 23.42 -1.41
N ASN A 284 36.59 24.71 -1.68
CA ASN A 284 35.94 25.31 -2.85
C ASN A 284 36.80 25.04 -4.08
N LEU A 285 36.22 24.26 -5.03
CA LEU A 285 36.96 23.84 -6.23
C LEU A 285 37.29 25.00 -7.20
N ALA A 286 36.45 26.06 -7.20
CA ALA A 286 36.63 27.22 -8.07
C ALA A 286 37.65 28.21 -7.52
N THR A 287 37.63 28.48 -6.19
CA THR A 287 38.49 29.48 -5.55
C THR A 287 39.76 28.89 -4.94
N GLY A 288 39.78 27.60 -4.66
CA GLY A 288 40.87 26.93 -3.93
C GLY A 288 40.86 27.18 -2.42
N GLU A 289 39.87 27.87 -1.89
CA GLU A 289 39.71 28.15 -0.47
C GLU A 289 39.45 26.89 0.33
N LYS A 290 40.08 26.76 1.50
CA LYS A 290 39.96 25.63 2.41
C LYS A 290 39.48 26.12 3.78
N THR A 291 38.38 25.53 4.26
CA THR A 291 37.80 25.84 5.58
C THR A 291 37.68 24.55 6.37
N ILE A 292 38.14 24.51 7.61
CA ILE A 292 37.89 23.40 8.53
C ILE A 292 36.67 23.72 9.40
N VAL A 293 35.81 22.73 9.58
CA VAL A 293 34.68 22.76 10.54
C VAL A 293 34.99 21.69 11.59
N ASP A 294 35.62 22.08 12.68
CA ASP A 294 36.02 21.21 13.81
C ASP A 294 35.04 21.24 14.98
N GLU A 295 34.05 22.13 14.91
CA GLU A 295 32.97 22.25 15.89
C GLU A 295 31.64 22.42 15.19
N LEU A 296 30.75 21.43 15.34
CA LEU A 296 29.44 21.40 14.68
C LEU A 296 28.39 22.07 15.55
N THR A 297 27.59 22.93 14.95
CA THR A 297 26.47 23.59 15.64
C THR A 297 25.22 22.72 15.56
N LEU A 298 24.77 22.21 16.70
CA LEU A 298 23.51 21.47 16.77
C LEU A 298 22.32 22.43 16.95
N SER A 299 21.12 21.92 16.66
CA SER A 299 19.87 22.62 16.96
C SER A 299 19.88 23.11 18.42
N LYS A 300 19.33 24.28 18.68
CA LYS A 300 19.37 24.99 19.97
C LYS A 300 20.76 25.52 20.38
N GLY A 301 21.67 25.70 19.42
CA GLY A 301 22.97 26.37 19.63
C GLY A 301 24.01 25.56 20.41
N ARG A 302 23.77 24.27 20.70
CA ARG A 302 24.77 23.39 21.34
C ARG A 302 25.90 23.09 20.37
N LYS A 303 27.14 23.24 20.80
CA LYS A 303 28.32 22.91 20.02
C LYS A 303 28.76 21.46 20.27
N LEU A 304 29.21 20.80 19.21
CA LEU A 304 29.66 19.41 19.23
C LEU A 304 31.00 19.25 18.51
N LYS A 305 32.00 18.73 19.23
CA LYS A 305 33.23 18.22 18.61
C LYS A 305 33.13 16.71 18.51
N THR A 306 33.28 16.20 17.32
CA THR A 306 33.18 14.78 17.05
C THR A 306 33.96 14.40 15.80
N ASP A 307 34.35 13.14 15.74
CA ASP A 307 34.84 12.51 14.54
C ASP A 307 33.69 12.35 13.52
N VAL A 308 34.04 12.51 12.27
CA VAL A 308 33.14 12.36 11.12
C VAL A 308 33.65 11.19 10.28
N ASN A 309 32.85 10.13 10.22
CA ASN A 309 33.18 8.94 9.44
C ASN A 309 32.83 9.11 7.97
N THR A 310 31.68 9.71 7.69
CA THR A 310 31.15 9.82 6.34
C THR A 310 30.27 11.05 6.17
N ILE A 311 30.22 11.56 4.95
CA ILE A 311 29.35 12.66 4.54
C ILE A 311 28.62 12.23 3.27
N ALA A 312 27.34 12.50 3.20
CA ALA A 312 26.51 12.28 2.03
C ALA A 312 25.49 13.42 1.87
N PHE A 313 24.95 13.57 0.68
CA PHE A 313 23.90 14.54 0.39
C PHE A 313 22.66 13.80 -0.12
N ASP A 314 21.49 14.21 0.37
CA ASP A 314 20.23 13.73 -0.16
C ASP A 314 19.87 14.43 -1.48
N ARG A 315 18.77 14.03 -2.09
CA ARG A 315 18.32 14.62 -3.37
C ARG A 315 17.98 16.10 -3.30
N GLN A 316 17.60 16.57 -2.13
CA GLN A 316 17.24 17.98 -1.90
C GLN A 316 18.48 18.82 -1.58
N GLY A 317 19.64 18.18 -1.42
CA GLY A 317 20.91 18.82 -1.08
C GLY A 317 21.14 18.94 0.43
N GLY A 318 20.34 18.29 1.25
CA GLY A 318 20.55 18.19 2.69
C GLY A 318 21.80 17.36 2.99
N MET A 319 22.62 17.84 3.94
CA MET A 319 23.89 17.22 4.33
C MET A 319 23.70 16.24 5.48
N TRP A 320 24.15 15.00 5.26
CA TRP A 320 24.11 13.92 6.24
C TRP A 320 25.51 13.57 6.68
N ILE A 321 25.76 13.52 7.99
CA ILE A 321 27.05 13.21 8.58
C ILE A 321 26.90 11.99 9.49
N GLY A 322 27.70 10.95 9.25
CA GLY A 322 27.86 9.81 10.14
C GLY A 322 29.02 10.05 11.12
N THR A 323 28.80 9.77 12.39
CA THR A 323 29.81 9.93 13.44
C THR A 323 30.13 8.59 14.11
N GLU A 324 31.26 8.46 14.75
CA GLU A 324 31.67 7.21 15.39
C GLU A 324 30.77 6.84 16.59
N MET A 325 30.33 7.82 17.38
CA MET A 325 29.58 7.53 18.61
C MET A 325 28.41 8.50 18.91
N ARG A 326 28.19 9.48 18.06
CA ARG A 326 27.18 10.53 18.26
C ARG A 326 25.94 10.39 17.37
N GLY A 327 25.82 9.27 16.69
CA GLY A 327 24.73 9.01 15.78
C GLY A 327 24.91 9.64 14.41
N LEU A 328 23.79 10.00 13.84
CA LEU A 328 23.66 10.60 12.52
C LEU A 328 23.29 12.06 12.67
N LEU A 329 23.93 12.95 11.92
CA LEU A 329 23.63 14.37 11.93
C LEU A 329 23.09 14.78 10.57
N TYR A 330 22.04 15.61 10.56
CA TYR A 330 21.44 16.14 9.35
C TYR A 330 21.42 17.66 9.37
N ALA A 331 21.93 18.29 8.33
CA ALA A 331 21.76 19.73 8.10
C ALA A 331 20.95 19.97 6.84
N LYS A 332 20.03 20.93 6.91
CA LYS A 332 19.21 21.34 5.78
C LYS A 332 20.07 21.90 4.63
N PRO A 333 19.58 21.82 3.38
CA PRO A 333 20.32 22.32 2.19
C PRO A 333 20.58 23.84 2.23
N TYR A 334 19.75 24.55 2.96
CA TYR A 334 19.82 26.00 3.15
C TYR A 334 19.75 26.31 4.65
N PRO A 335 20.53 27.28 5.15
CA PRO A 335 20.45 27.69 6.53
C PRO A 335 19.07 28.27 6.83
N SER A 336 18.63 28.11 8.07
CA SER A 336 17.39 28.74 8.50
C SER A 336 17.57 30.27 8.53
N PRO A 337 16.65 31.03 7.94
CA PRO A 337 16.70 32.49 8.05
C PRO A 337 16.29 32.97 9.45
N PHE A 338 15.71 32.10 10.29
CA PHE A 338 15.26 32.44 11.62
C PHE A 338 16.36 32.26 12.66
N HIS A 339 16.53 33.28 13.49
CA HIS A 339 17.42 33.23 14.67
C HIS A 339 16.61 33.51 15.93
N ALA A 340 16.57 32.55 16.86
CA ALA A 340 15.83 32.65 18.09
C ALA A 340 16.82 32.78 19.28
N TYR A 341 16.69 33.85 20.05
CA TYR A 341 17.53 34.12 21.21
C TYR A 341 16.69 34.05 22.49
N SER A 342 17.03 33.13 23.39
CA SER A 342 16.37 33.03 24.67
C SER A 342 16.63 34.28 25.56
N TRP A 343 15.79 34.58 26.52
CA TRP A 343 15.95 35.74 27.41
C TRP A 343 17.23 35.70 28.24
N ASN A 344 17.90 34.56 28.36
CA ASN A 344 19.21 34.46 29.00
C ASN A 344 20.36 34.96 28.09
N ASN A 345 20.11 35.13 26.81
CA ASN A 345 21.07 35.67 25.85
C ASN A 345 21.01 37.22 25.88
N PRO A 346 22.14 37.96 26.03
CA PRO A 346 22.15 39.42 25.98
C PRO A 346 21.53 40.01 24.72
N GLU A 347 21.66 39.32 23.59
CA GLU A 347 21.12 39.75 22.28
C GLU A 347 19.60 39.93 22.33
N SER A 348 18.89 39.08 23.05
CA SER A 348 17.44 39.15 23.17
C SER A 348 16.97 40.52 23.76
N ARG A 349 17.71 41.11 24.69
CA ARG A 349 17.40 42.43 25.25
C ARG A 349 17.59 43.54 24.21
N THR A 350 18.63 43.47 23.42
CA THR A 350 18.90 44.41 22.34
C THR A 350 17.80 44.34 21.29
N LEU A 351 17.37 43.14 20.90
CA LEU A 351 16.25 42.92 19.95
C LEU A 351 14.95 43.45 20.52
N TYR A 352 14.66 43.19 21.77
CA TYR A 352 13.47 43.72 22.41
C TYR A 352 13.46 45.28 22.43
N GLN A 353 14.57 45.92 22.75
CA GLN A 353 14.66 47.37 22.71
C GLN A 353 14.43 47.93 21.32
N ARG A 354 15.07 47.36 20.27
CA ARG A 354 14.85 47.75 18.89
C ARG A 354 13.38 47.60 18.44
N MET A 355 12.73 46.46 18.83
CA MET A 355 11.31 46.25 18.54
C MET A 355 10.43 47.24 19.27
N ALA A 356 10.71 47.51 20.55
CA ALA A 356 9.94 48.45 21.40
C ALA A 356 10.01 49.92 20.89
N GLU A 357 11.13 50.34 20.33
CA GLU A 357 11.26 51.64 19.67
C GLU A 357 10.37 51.85 18.44
N LYS A 358 10.06 50.73 17.75
CA LYS A 358 9.20 50.75 16.55
C LYS A 358 7.70 50.54 16.85
N LEU A 359 7.41 49.87 17.97
CA LEU A 359 6.03 49.59 18.38
C LEU A 359 5.48 50.73 19.23
N ASP A 360 4.27 51.16 18.94
CA ASP A 360 3.50 52.00 19.88
C ASP A 360 3.05 51.13 21.05
N MET A 361 3.85 51.18 22.12
CA MET A 361 3.64 50.44 23.38
C MET A 361 2.55 51.05 24.27
N THR A 362 1.72 51.94 23.79
CA THR A 362 0.59 52.50 24.58
C THR A 362 -0.41 51.37 24.92
N PRO A 363 -0.83 51.26 26.20
CA PRO A 363 -1.82 50.27 26.58
C PRO A 363 -3.10 50.43 25.82
N ARG A 364 -3.42 49.49 24.96
CA ARG A 364 -4.69 49.46 24.24
C ARG A 364 -5.80 48.90 25.13
N PRO A 365 -7.05 49.43 25.05
CA PRO A 365 -8.15 48.82 25.79
C PRO A 365 -8.34 47.36 25.37
N TYR A 366 -8.46 46.50 26.37
CA TYR A 366 -8.70 45.08 26.17
C TYR A 366 -10.00 44.89 25.36
N ARG A 367 -9.88 44.29 24.18
CA ARG A 367 -11.03 43.86 23.36
C ARG A 367 -11.11 42.35 23.42
N HIS A 368 -12.27 41.88 23.83
CA HIS A 368 -12.52 40.43 23.86
C HIS A 368 -12.20 39.79 22.51
N HIS A 369 -11.40 38.73 22.51
CA HIS A 369 -11.00 37.94 21.36
C HIS A 369 -10.10 38.59 20.28
N VAL A 370 -9.68 39.83 20.42
CA VAL A 370 -8.72 40.52 19.53
C VAL A 370 -7.35 40.53 20.16
N ASN A 371 -6.36 39.91 19.53
CA ASN A 371 -4.97 39.84 19.96
C ASN A 371 -4.12 40.99 19.38
N CYS A 372 -4.35 41.32 18.11
CA CYS A 372 -3.65 42.37 17.38
C CYS A 372 -4.50 42.97 16.25
N GLU A 373 -4.19 44.20 15.89
CA GLU A 373 -4.73 44.91 14.72
C GLU A 373 -3.53 45.49 13.96
N TYR A 374 -3.54 45.35 12.64
CA TYR A 374 -2.51 45.87 11.75
C TYR A 374 -3.16 46.40 10.47
N THR A 375 -2.71 47.58 9.97
CA THR A 375 -3.13 48.08 8.68
C THR A 375 -1.90 48.11 7.78
N ASP A 376 -1.96 47.41 6.66
CA ASP A 376 -0.87 47.34 5.72
C ASP A 376 -0.76 48.57 4.80
N SER A 377 0.26 48.61 3.96
CA SER A 377 0.52 49.72 3.04
C SER A 377 -0.58 49.92 1.97
N ARG A 378 -1.39 48.87 1.69
CA ARG A 378 -2.55 48.88 0.80
C ARG A 378 -3.79 49.47 1.48
N GLY A 379 -3.74 49.71 2.78
CA GLY A 379 -4.87 50.10 3.61
C GLY A 379 -5.79 48.94 4.00
N TRP A 380 -5.35 47.68 3.82
CA TRP A 380 -6.07 46.52 4.26
C TRP A 380 -5.90 46.33 5.75
N LYS A 381 -7.02 46.01 6.43
CA LYS A 381 -7.02 45.83 7.89
C LYS A 381 -6.94 44.34 8.22
N TRP A 382 -5.90 43.97 8.98
CA TRP A 382 -5.67 42.64 9.51
C TRP A 382 -5.98 42.57 10.99
N THR A 383 -6.82 41.65 11.41
CA THR A 383 -7.19 41.48 12.81
C THR A 383 -6.87 40.07 13.25
N GLY A 384 -5.90 39.92 14.15
CA GLY A 384 -5.54 38.65 14.77
C GLY A 384 -6.51 38.31 15.90
N LEU A 385 -7.14 37.14 15.79
CA LEU A 385 -8.15 36.64 16.71
C LEU A 385 -7.73 35.32 17.35
N TYR A 386 -8.47 34.85 18.35
CA TYR A 386 -8.36 33.47 18.87
C TYR A 386 -8.85 32.41 17.87
N SER A 387 -9.64 32.80 16.86
CA SER A 387 -10.33 31.91 15.92
C SER A 387 -9.86 32.06 14.46
N GLY A 388 -8.75 32.75 14.24
CA GLY A 388 -8.17 32.98 12.92
C GLY A 388 -7.61 34.38 12.72
N LEU A 389 -7.19 34.66 11.48
CA LEU A 389 -6.79 35.97 10.99
C LEU A 389 -7.89 36.54 10.10
N LYS A 390 -8.48 37.65 10.50
CA LYS A 390 -9.46 38.38 9.69
C LYS A 390 -8.75 39.41 8.83
N LEU A 391 -9.04 39.38 7.52
CA LEU A 391 -8.69 40.41 6.58
C LEU A 391 -9.94 41.21 6.19
N GLU A 392 -9.84 42.53 6.18
CA GLU A 392 -10.84 43.44 5.69
C GLU A 392 -10.17 44.39 4.66
N THR A 393 -10.54 44.29 3.41
CA THR A 393 -9.97 45.04 2.30
C THR A 393 -10.63 46.44 2.19
N THR A 394 -10.01 47.36 1.49
CA THR A 394 -10.53 48.75 1.30
C THR A 394 -11.85 48.81 0.55
N ASP A 395 -12.20 47.78 -0.24
CA ASP A 395 -13.50 47.64 -0.93
C ASP A 395 -14.57 46.95 -0.02
N GLY A 396 -14.25 46.69 1.23
CA GLY A 396 -15.17 46.14 2.24
C GLY A 396 -15.37 44.62 2.17
N LYS A 397 -14.53 43.89 1.44
CA LYS A 397 -14.56 42.43 1.45
C LYS A 397 -13.89 41.92 2.70
N GLU A 398 -14.49 40.90 3.31
CA GLU A 398 -13.94 40.23 4.48
C GLU A 398 -13.55 38.79 4.15
N ARG A 399 -12.39 38.37 4.68
CA ARG A 399 -11.92 36.98 4.58
C ARG A 399 -11.36 36.55 5.92
N MET A 400 -11.68 35.31 6.33
CA MET A 400 -11.13 34.66 7.53
C MET A 400 -10.18 33.57 7.15
N PHE A 401 -8.92 33.67 7.56
CA PHE A 401 -7.91 32.65 7.42
C PHE A 401 -7.87 31.76 8.64
N LYS A 402 -7.91 30.45 8.44
CA LYS A 402 -7.87 29.40 9.45
C LYS A 402 -6.86 28.32 9.10
N ARG A 403 -6.83 27.23 9.85
CA ARG A 403 -5.98 26.08 9.55
C ARG A 403 -6.19 25.56 8.13
N LYS A 404 -7.42 25.49 7.64
CA LYS A 404 -7.76 25.07 6.27
C LYS A 404 -7.18 25.96 5.17
N ASP A 405 -6.83 27.21 5.53
CA ASP A 405 -6.23 28.18 4.62
C ASP A 405 -4.70 28.21 4.75
N GLY A 406 -4.09 27.30 5.52
CA GLY A 406 -2.64 27.17 5.70
C GLY A 406 -2.06 27.69 7.01
N LEU A 407 -2.85 28.32 7.90
CA LEU A 407 -2.36 28.71 9.22
C LEU A 407 -2.12 27.48 10.11
N ARG A 408 -1.01 27.44 10.82
CA ARG A 408 -0.70 26.36 11.75
C ARG A 408 -1.57 26.35 13.01
N SER A 409 -1.92 27.53 13.48
CA SER A 409 -2.81 27.73 14.61
C SER A 409 -3.81 28.83 14.28
N GLU A 410 -5.04 28.69 14.78
CA GLU A 410 -6.05 29.74 14.64
C GLU A 410 -5.85 30.89 15.62
N MET A 411 -5.04 30.70 16.67
CA MET A 411 -4.72 31.77 17.60
C MET A 411 -3.58 32.62 17.05
N VAL A 412 -3.92 33.78 16.52
CA VAL A 412 -2.99 34.74 15.93
C VAL A 412 -2.60 35.80 16.95
N HIS A 413 -1.30 36.07 17.09
CA HIS A 413 -0.76 36.96 18.12
C HIS A 413 -0.26 38.31 17.58
N ALA A 414 0.47 38.31 16.46
CA ALA A 414 0.95 39.55 15.84
C ALA A 414 0.94 39.46 14.32
N VAL A 415 0.87 40.59 13.66
CA VAL A 415 0.90 40.74 12.21
C VAL A 415 1.86 41.87 11.87
N VAL A 416 2.67 41.70 10.82
CA VAL A 416 3.58 42.71 10.30
C VAL A 416 3.74 42.52 8.78
N GLU A 417 3.84 43.63 8.04
CA GLU A 417 4.14 43.68 6.61
C GLU A 417 5.66 43.76 6.40
N ASP A 418 6.20 43.07 5.41
CA ASP A 418 7.61 43.20 5.03
C ASP A 418 7.84 44.22 3.92
N ALA A 419 9.10 44.35 3.51
CA ALA A 419 9.51 45.30 2.47
C ALA A 419 8.97 44.96 1.07
N THR A 420 8.53 43.73 0.85
CA THR A 420 7.91 43.24 -0.40
C THR A 420 6.39 43.29 -0.37
N HIS A 421 5.83 43.84 0.71
CA HIS A 421 4.39 43.91 1.00
C HIS A 421 3.70 42.56 1.26
N ASP A 422 4.45 41.52 1.58
CA ASP A 422 3.91 40.28 2.10
C ASP A 422 3.63 40.39 3.62
N ILE A 423 2.73 39.53 4.12
CA ILE A 423 2.28 39.59 5.52
C ILE A 423 2.85 38.43 6.30
N TRP A 424 3.46 38.74 7.43
CA TRP A 424 4.00 37.78 8.38
C TRP A 424 3.16 37.77 9.65
N VAL A 425 2.82 36.56 10.10
CA VAL A 425 1.86 36.37 11.19
C VAL A 425 2.45 35.41 12.21
N SER A 426 2.55 35.84 13.47
CA SER A 426 2.88 34.94 14.57
C SER A 426 1.63 34.29 15.17
N THR A 427 1.74 33.00 15.49
CA THR A 427 0.65 32.18 16.05
C THR A 427 1.10 31.45 17.32
N SER A 428 0.20 30.70 17.98
CA SER A 428 0.59 29.84 19.11
C SER A 428 1.52 28.68 18.70
N PHE A 429 1.68 28.38 17.39
CA PHE A 429 2.53 27.32 16.90
C PHE A 429 3.28 27.76 15.63
N GLY A 430 4.21 28.70 15.77
CA GLY A 430 5.06 29.14 14.69
C GLY A 430 4.64 30.44 14.00
N ILE A 431 5.32 30.75 12.91
CA ILE A 431 5.18 31.96 12.11
C ILE A 431 4.63 31.59 10.76
N SER A 432 3.63 32.32 10.28
CA SER A 432 3.05 32.11 8.93
C SER A 432 3.40 33.30 8.03
N HIS A 433 3.81 33.01 6.81
CA HIS A 433 4.05 33.94 5.72
C HIS A 433 2.87 33.89 4.74
N LEU A 434 2.18 35.00 4.58
CA LEU A 434 1.09 35.15 3.64
C LEU A 434 1.60 35.95 2.44
N PHE A 435 1.72 35.29 1.30
CA PHE A 435 2.09 35.92 0.04
C PHE A 435 0.90 36.70 -0.51
N VAL A 436 1.06 38.00 -0.70
CA VAL A 436 -0.04 38.89 -1.02
C VAL A 436 0.25 39.65 -2.31
N ASN A 437 -0.70 39.68 -3.21
CA ASN A 437 -0.70 40.56 -4.35
C ASN A 437 -1.74 41.69 -4.17
N ASP A 438 -1.88 42.58 -5.14
CA ASP A 438 -2.80 43.72 -5.08
C ASP A 438 -4.29 43.34 -4.91
N THR A 439 -4.63 42.08 -5.08
CA THR A 439 -6.03 41.60 -5.10
C THR A 439 -6.35 40.61 -4.04
N ALA A 440 -5.39 39.77 -3.60
CA ALA A 440 -5.66 38.66 -2.68
C ALA A 440 -4.39 38.07 -2.03
N VAL A 441 -4.59 37.34 -0.97
CA VAL A 441 -3.60 36.36 -0.47
C VAL A 441 -3.72 35.12 -1.36
N TYR A 442 -2.63 34.77 -2.03
CA TYR A 442 -2.62 33.64 -2.97
C TYR A 442 -1.88 32.42 -2.43
N ARG A 443 -1.02 32.56 -1.39
CA ARG A 443 -0.26 31.47 -0.80
C ARG A 443 -0.05 31.72 0.70
N VAL A 444 0.00 30.67 1.50
CA VAL A 444 0.35 30.72 2.92
C VAL A 444 1.39 29.64 3.20
N GLU A 445 2.53 30.03 3.74
CA GLU A 445 3.56 29.12 4.25
C GLU A 445 3.68 29.25 5.76
N THR A 446 4.02 28.16 6.46
CA THR A 446 4.19 28.20 7.93
C THR A 446 5.51 27.58 8.33
N TYR A 447 6.21 28.25 9.22
CA TYR A 447 7.50 27.90 9.78
C TYR A 447 7.35 27.53 11.25
N VAL A 448 7.99 26.42 11.65
CA VAL A 448 7.82 25.83 12.98
C VAL A 448 9.17 25.39 13.55
N ASN A 449 9.17 24.68 14.66
CA ASN A 449 10.37 24.24 15.37
C ASN A 449 11.44 23.57 14.48
N LEU A 450 11.03 22.83 13.48
CA LEU A 450 11.96 22.25 12.48
C LEU A 450 12.62 23.31 11.57
N ASP A 451 12.10 24.55 11.58
CA ASP A 451 12.65 25.70 10.87
C ASP A 451 13.35 26.68 11.79
N ASP A 452 13.72 26.24 13.01
CA ASP A 452 14.32 27.03 14.10
C ASP A 452 13.40 28.14 14.66
N VAL A 453 12.11 28.06 14.40
CA VAL A 453 11.08 28.89 15.04
C VAL A 453 10.70 28.24 16.37
N PRO A 454 10.68 28.96 17.50
CA PRO A 454 10.32 28.39 18.80
C PRO A 454 8.92 27.76 18.81
N ALA A 455 8.79 26.56 19.40
CA ALA A 455 7.52 25.84 19.54
C ALA A 455 6.73 26.32 20.75
N GLU A 456 6.47 27.61 20.82
CA GLU A 456 5.77 28.29 21.92
C GLU A 456 4.87 29.41 21.40
N ALA A 457 4.02 29.94 22.24
CA ALA A 457 3.14 31.02 21.85
C ALA A 457 3.91 32.36 21.76
N PHE A 458 3.49 33.18 20.83
CA PHE A 458 4.02 34.54 20.65
C PHE A 458 3.24 35.56 21.49
N VAL A 459 3.83 36.72 21.69
CA VAL A 459 3.22 37.79 22.45
C VAL A 459 2.32 38.66 21.55
N ASN A 460 1.14 39.02 22.07
CA ASN A 460 0.15 39.78 21.33
C ASN A 460 0.68 41.17 20.88
N GLY A 461 0.61 41.42 19.57
CA GLY A 461 1.05 42.68 18.95
C GLY A 461 2.56 42.91 18.93
N ALA A 462 3.36 41.90 19.34
CA ALA A 462 4.82 42.07 19.46
C ALA A 462 5.53 41.56 18.17
N ALA A 463 5.37 42.32 17.09
CA ALA A 463 6.11 42.12 15.84
C ALA A 463 6.38 43.47 15.18
N ALA A 464 7.62 43.65 14.64
CA ALA A 464 7.99 44.93 14.00
C ALA A 464 8.98 44.67 12.86
N LEU A 465 8.81 45.44 11.73
CA LEU A 465 9.78 45.54 10.65
C LEU A 465 10.82 46.61 11.01
N MET A 466 12.10 46.27 10.91
CA MET A 466 13.25 47.17 11.18
C MET A 466 13.67 47.87 9.88
N ASP A 467 14.41 48.96 10.04
CA ASP A 467 14.94 49.73 8.91
C ASP A 467 15.98 48.96 8.07
N ASP A 468 16.59 47.94 8.66
CA ASP A 468 17.53 47.03 8.01
C ASP A 468 16.82 45.89 7.22
N GLY A 469 15.48 45.90 7.17
CA GLY A 469 14.67 44.86 6.52
C GLY A 469 14.43 43.61 7.35
N ASN A 470 14.97 43.52 8.54
CA ASN A 470 14.73 42.45 9.47
C ASN A 470 13.35 42.57 10.13
N ILE A 471 12.69 41.45 10.36
CA ILE A 471 11.50 41.34 11.20
C ILE A 471 11.92 40.80 12.56
N ILE A 472 11.44 41.45 13.63
CA ILE A 472 11.62 40.99 15.02
C ILE A 472 10.26 40.62 15.59
N MET A 473 10.15 39.41 16.16
CA MET A 473 8.94 38.92 16.85
C MET A 473 9.29 38.41 18.23
N GLN A 474 8.44 38.66 19.22
CA GLN A 474 8.60 38.18 20.59
C GLN A 474 7.75 36.93 20.80
N SER A 475 8.34 35.86 21.27
CA SER A 475 7.66 34.70 21.87
C SER A 475 7.76 34.75 23.40
N LEU A 476 7.22 33.73 24.09
CA LEU A 476 7.25 33.72 25.57
C LEU A 476 8.66 33.66 26.12
N ASP A 477 9.52 32.79 25.55
CA ASP A 477 10.86 32.54 26.08
C ASP A 477 11.98 33.02 25.15
N HIS A 478 11.66 33.54 23.94
CA HIS A 478 12.66 33.96 22.94
C HIS A 478 12.28 35.24 22.21
N MET A 479 13.32 35.92 21.71
CA MET A 479 13.22 36.92 20.66
C MET A 479 13.63 36.29 19.34
N VAL A 480 12.76 36.37 18.33
CA VAL A 480 13.01 35.81 16.97
C VAL A 480 13.29 36.96 16.03
N ILE A 481 14.41 36.88 15.30
CA ILE A 481 14.76 37.82 14.23
C ILE A 481 14.99 37.05 12.93
N PHE A 482 14.52 37.58 11.82
CA PHE A 482 14.77 37.03 10.48
C PHE A 482 14.64 38.11 9.42
N ASN A 483 15.32 37.89 8.28
CA ASN A 483 15.20 38.77 7.13
C ASN A 483 14.37 38.07 6.05
N PRO A 484 13.19 38.58 5.65
CA PRO A 484 12.39 38.01 4.58
C PRO A 484 13.14 37.83 3.23
N ALA A 485 14.08 38.73 2.93
CA ALA A 485 14.87 38.65 1.70
C ALA A 485 15.93 37.50 1.71
N SER A 486 16.23 36.93 2.87
CA SER A 486 17.18 35.79 2.97
C SER A 486 16.54 34.42 2.77
N PHE A 487 15.24 34.36 2.56
CA PHE A 487 14.55 33.10 2.26
C PHE A 487 14.93 32.60 0.88
N HIS A 488 15.33 31.35 0.81
CA HIS A 488 15.60 30.69 -0.47
C HIS A 488 14.28 30.50 -1.23
N THR A 489 14.24 31.04 -2.45
CA THR A 489 13.12 30.80 -3.37
C THR A 489 13.35 29.45 -4.03
N LEU A 490 12.48 28.48 -3.73
CA LEU A 490 12.54 27.16 -4.32
C LEU A 490 12.30 27.22 -5.83
N THR A 491 13.05 26.44 -6.58
CA THR A 491 12.83 26.26 -8.01
C THR A 491 11.66 25.29 -8.24
N THR A 492 11.07 25.30 -9.45
CA THR A 492 9.96 24.40 -9.80
C THR A 492 10.32 22.93 -9.56
N ASP A 493 11.57 22.53 -9.84
CA ASP A 493 12.04 21.15 -9.62
C ASP A 493 12.15 20.80 -8.14
N GLU A 494 12.40 21.78 -7.27
CA GLU A 494 12.49 21.58 -5.82
C GLU A 494 11.12 21.47 -5.14
N PHE A 495 10.03 21.99 -5.75
CA PHE A 495 8.66 21.85 -5.26
C PHE A 495 8.12 20.43 -5.44
N ILE A 496 8.53 19.75 -6.51
CA ILE A 496 8.00 18.44 -6.87
C ILE A 496 8.68 17.37 -6.03
N LEU A 497 7.85 16.59 -5.35
CA LEU A 497 8.27 15.48 -4.51
C LEU A 497 7.84 14.15 -5.12
N TYR A 498 8.55 13.09 -4.75
CA TYR A 498 8.35 11.75 -5.30
C TYR A 498 7.80 10.81 -4.24
N PRO A 499 6.46 10.66 -4.14
CA PRO A 499 5.86 9.81 -3.12
C PRO A 499 6.26 8.34 -3.31
N LYS A 500 6.54 7.68 -2.18
CA LYS A 500 6.84 6.25 -2.09
C LYS A 500 5.90 5.60 -1.09
N LEU A 501 5.40 4.43 -1.43
CA LEU A 501 4.76 3.55 -0.45
C LEU A 501 5.88 2.92 0.38
N VAL A 502 5.92 3.20 1.67
CA VAL A 502 6.99 2.74 2.58
C VAL A 502 6.52 1.63 3.51
N HIS A 503 5.27 1.66 3.94
CA HIS A 503 4.69 0.61 4.77
C HIS A 503 3.33 0.17 4.24
N LEU A 504 3.10 -1.13 4.30
CA LEU A 504 1.80 -1.76 4.02
C LEU A 504 1.41 -2.63 5.21
N GLN A 505 0.25 -2.34 5.79
CA GLN A 505 -0.34 -3.17 6.81
C GLN A 505 -1.66 -3.76 6.32
N MET A 506 -1.88 -5.00 6.64
CA MET A 506 -3.08 -5.75 6.34
C MET A 506 -3.65 -6.34 7.62
N ASN A 507 -4.89 -6.01 7.96
CA ASN A 507 -5.54 -6.42 9.20
C ASN A 507 -4.69 -6.14 10.46
N GLY A 508 -3.94 -5.02 10.47
CA GLY A 508 -3.08 -4.59 11.58
C GLY A 508 -1.70 -5.24 11.64
N GLN A 509 -1.34 -6.10 10.69
CA GLN A 509 -0.02 -6.72 10.59
C GLN A 509 0.76 -6.15 9.40
N ASN A 510 2.07 -5.97 9.57
CA ASN A 510 2.95 -5.59 8.46
C ASN A 510 3.03 -6.72 7.44
N VAL A 511 2.98 -6.37 6.17
CA VAL A 511 3.11 -7.31 5.06
C VAL A 511 4.58 -7.45 4.68
N GLU A 512 5.08 -8.68 4.74
CA GLU A 512 6.45 -9.03 4.34
C GLU A 512 6.46 -9.41 2.84
N PRO A 513 7.44 -8.92 2.06
CA PRO A 513 7.57 -9.29 0.65
C PRO A 513 7.92 -10.77 0.48
N GLY A 514 7.38 -11.41 -0.55
CA GLY A 514 7.63 -12.82 -0.86
C GLY A 514 6.96 -13.83 0.07
N LYS A 515 6.13 -13.37 1.01
CA LYS A 515 5.39 -14.23 1.95
C LYS A 515 3.93 -14.38 1.50
N GLU A 516 3.45 -15.62 1.57
CA GLU A 516 2.04 -15.92 1.31
C GLU A 516 1.18 -15.69 2.55
N TYR A 517 0.03 -15.07 2.33
CA TYR A 517 -1.03 -14.85 3.32
C TYR A 517 -2.31 -15.48 2.79
N ASP A 518 -2.81 -16.51 3.49
CA ASP A 518 -3.99 -17.29 3.09
C ASP A 518 -3.90 -17.84 1.64
N GLY A 519 -2.69 -18.31 1.26
CA GLY A 519 -2.41 -18.88 -0.05
C GLY A 519 -2.27 -17.85 -1.19
N LEU A 520 -2.17 -16.56 -0.86
CA LEU A 520 -1.93 -15.48 -1.82
C LEU A 520 -0.68 -14.70 -1.46
N MET A 521 0.17 -14.44 -2.44
CA MET A 521 1.32 -13.54 -2.30
C MET A 521 0.84 -12.10 -2.46
N VAL A 522 0.82 -11.36 -1.35
CA VAL A 522 0.36 -9.96 -1.31
C VAL A 522 1.35 -9.03 -2.01
N LEU A 523 2.63 -9.21 -1.75
CA LEU A 523 3.74 -8.45 -2.33
C LEU A 523 4.80 -9.39 -2.90
N GLU A 524 5.10 -9.26 -4.19
CA GLU A 524 6.21 -9.99 -4.82
C GLU A 524 7.58 -9.36 -4.53
N LYS A 525 7.61 -8.07 -4.22
CA LYS A 525 8.81 -7.26 -3.94
C LYS A 525 8.60 -6.45 -2.69
N ALA A 526 9.68 -5.84 -2.17
CA ALA A 526 9.59 -4.89 -1.09
C ALA A 526 8.53 -3.82 -1.38
N VAL A 527 7.82 -3.38 -0.35
CA VAL A 527 6.72 -2.41 -0.46
C VAL A 527 7.15 -1.13 -1.19
N THR A 528 8.39 -0.67 -0.99
CA THR A 528 8.97 0.53 -1.62
C THR A 528 9.19 0.39 -3.13
N ARG A 529 9.18 -0.85 -3.65
CA ARG A 529 9.42 -1.21 -5.06
C ARG A 529 8.20 -1.82 -5.74
N SER A 530 7.24 -2.31 -4.96
CA SER A 530 6.00 -2.88 -5.49
C SER A 530 5.10 -1.78 -6.03
N LYS A 531 4.51 -2.04 -7.19
CA LYS A 531 3.43 -1.24 -7.77
C LYS A 531 2.10 -1.98 -7.75
N GLU A 532 2.14 -3.26 -7.41
CA GLU A 532 0.98 -4.15 -7.37
C GLU A 532 0.84 -4.76 -5.99
N ILE A 533 -0.38 -4.78 -5.49
CA ILE A 533 -0.77 -5.32 -4.19
C ILE A 533 -1.93 -6.27 -4.44
N ASN A 534 -1.78 -7.54 -4.08
CA ASN A 534 -2.81 -8.56 -4.25
C ASN A 534 -3.44 -8.90 -2.90
N LEU A 535 -4.74 -8.78 -2.80
CA LEU A 535 -5.50 -8.99 -1.57
C LEU A 535 -6.59 -10.05 -1.77
N ASN A 536 -6.87 -10.83 -0.74
CA ASN A 536 -8.05 -11.64 -0.65
C ASN A 536 -9.26 -10.82 -0.19
N TYR A 537 -10.45 -11.27 -0.50
CA TYR A 537 -11.73 -10.62 -0.17
C TYR A 537 -11.97 -10.40 1.34
N ASP A 538 -11.31 -11.14 2.20
CA ASP A 538 -11.42 -11.07 3.68
C ASP A 538 -10.35 -10.18 4.31
N GLN A 539 -9.41 -9.69 3.53
CA GLN A 539 -8.38 -8.77 3.95
C GLN A 539 -8.91 -7.32 3.91
N ASN A 540 -9.83 -7.02 4.82
CA ASN A 540 -10.72 -5.85 4.75
C ASN A 540 -10.14 -4.54 5.24
N ILE A 541 -9.02 -4.57 5.97
CA ILE A 541 -8.37 -3.39 6.54
C ILE A 541 -6.98 -3.27 5.94
N VAL A 542 -6.81 -2.34 5.02
CA VAL A 542 -5.54 -2.06 4.37
C VAL A 542 -5.07 -0.67 4.74
N LYS A 543 -3.89 -0.56 5.33
CA LYS A 543 -3.26 0.70 5.66
C LYS A 543 -2.04 0.90 4.79
N LEU A 544 -2.06 1.96 4.01
CA LEU A 544 -0.99 2.41 3.13
C LEU A 544 -0.30 3.61 3.77
N GLU A 545 1.01 3.55 3.93
CA GLU A 545 1.80 4.67 4.44
C GLU A 545 2.76 5.17 3.35
N PHE A 546 2.60 6.43 2.98
CA PHE A 546 3.40 7.08 1.94
C PHE A 546 4.33 8.12 2.53
N SER A 547 5.58 8.11 2.09
CA SER A 547 6.55 9.17 2.34
C SER A 547 6.92 9.86 1.02
N ALA A 548 6.95 11.17 1.04
CA ALA A 548 7.48 11.97 -0.08
C ALA A 548 9.00 12.15 0.00
N LEU A 549 9.65 11.59 1.03
CA LEU A 549 11.08 11.73 1.32
C LEU A 549 11.52 13.21 1.37
N ASN A 550 10.64 14.05 1.91
CA ASN A 550 10.90 15.48 2.10
C ASN A 550 11.64 15.69 3.42
N TYR A 551 12.96 15.57 3.38
CA TYR A 551 13.82 15.79 4.57
C TYR A 551 13.96 17.27 4.91
N PHE A 552 13.82 18.13 3.91
CA PHE A 552 14.03 19.58 4.08
C PHE A 552 12.89 20.24 4.86
N ARG A 553 11.65 20.05 4.41
CA ARG A 553 10.43 20.66 5.01
C ARG A 553 9.30 19.64 5.13
N PRO A 554 9.44 18.60 5.96
CA PRO A 554 8.47 17.52 6.01
C PRO A 554 7.03 17.98 6.32
N MET A 555 6.88 19.00 7.17
CA MET A 555 5.56 19.54 7.52
C MET A 555 4.87 20.31 6.38
N GLN A 556 5.63 20.73 5.36
CA GLN A 556 5.10 21.39 4.16
C GLN A 556 4.87 20.40 3.01
N THR A 557 4.75 19.12 3.33
CA THR A 557 4.41 18.11 2.34
C THR A 557 2.91 18.07 2.12
N TYR A 558 2.51 18.32 0.90
CA TYR A 558 1.15 18.16 0.40
C TYR A 558 1.07 16.89 -0.42
N TYR A 559 0.01 16.14 -0.24
CA TYR A 559 -0.33 15.00 -1.07
C TYR A 559 -1.67 15.24 -1.72
N ARG A 560 -1.83 14.83 -2.97
CA ARG A 560 -3.16 14.61 -3.52
C ARG A 560 -3.31 13.17 -3.94
N VAL A 561 -4.46 12.60 -3.63
CA VAL A 561 -4.76 11.18 -3.82
C VAL A 561 -6.07 11.02 -4.55
N ARG A 562 -6.09 10.10 -5.51
CA ARG A 562 -7.31 9.60 -6.14
C ARG A 562 -7.22 8.08 -6.21
N ILE A 563 -8.32 7.38 -5.94
CA ILE A 563 -8.41 5.93 -6.03
C ILE A 563 -9.58 5.60 -6.95
N LYS A 564 -9.28 5.28 -8.20
CA LYS A 564 -10.30 4.93 -9.18
C LYS A 564 -11.03 3.64 -8.75
N GLY A 565 -12.34 3.69 -8.77
CA GLY A 565 -13.21 2.60 -8.34
C GLY A 565 -13.53 2.57 -6.84
N PHE A 566 -12.98 3.50 -6.04
CA PHE A 566 -13.27 3.58 -4.61
C PHE A 566 -14.00 4.90 -4.28
N LYS A 567 -15.31 4.84 -4.08
CA LYS A 567 -16.21 6.02 -3.95
C LYS A 567 -15.69 7.13 -3.05
N LYS A 568 -15.01 6.81 -1.96
CA LYS A 568 -14.52 7.79 -1.00
C LYS A 568 -13.40 8.65 -1.59
N TYR A 569 -12.60 8.13 -2.53
CA TYR A 569 -11.42 8.75 -3.11
C TYR A 569 -11.44 8.76 -4.65
N ASP A 570 -12.61 8.72 -5.28
CA ASP A 570 -12.73 8.69 -6.75
C ASP A 570 -12.33 10.03 -7.40
N ASP A 571 -12.47 11.12 -6.65
CA ASP A 571 -11.95 12.45 -7.00
C ASP A 571 -10.66 12.77 -6.25
N TRP A 572 -9.85 13.69 -6.81
CA TRP A 572 -8.64 14.17 -6.17
C TRP A 572 -8.93 14.82 -4.81
N GLN A 573 -8.33 14.28 -3.76
CA GLN A 573 -8.37 14.85 -2.41
C GLN A 573 -6.96 15.29 -1.99
N VAL A 574 -6.86 16.48 -1.40
CA VAL A 574 -5.61 17.06 -0.94
C VAL A 574 -5.46 16.87 0.57
N PHE A 575 -4.28 16.37 0.97
CA PHE A 575 -3.90 16.11 2.34
C PHE A 575 -2.59 16.81 2.66
N SER A 576 -2.50 17.39 3.85
CA SER A 576 -1.26 17.90 4.41
C SER A 576 -1.37 17.91 5.93
N HIS A 577 -0.23 18.04 6.61
CA HIS A 577 -0.26 18.12 8.08
C HIS A 577 -1.09 19.33 8.59
N GLY A 578 -1.12 20.44 7.87
CA GLY A 578 -1.94 21.61 8.22
C GLY A 578 -3.44 21.37 8.04
N LEU A 579 -3.83 20.65 6.98
CA LEU A 579 -5.24 20.41 6.64
C LEU A 579 -5.82 19.18 7.37
N THR A 580 -5.06 18.11 7.42
CA THR A 580 -5.49 16.78 7.90
C THR A 580 -4.38 16.12 8.73
N PRO A 581 -4.15 16.59 9.97
CA PRO A 581 -3.06 16.09 10.81
C PRO A 581 -3.19 14.62 11.18
N ASP A 582 -4.41 14.07 11.13
CA ASP A 582 -4.68 12.65 11.36
C ASP A 582 -4.28 11.76 10.17
N VAL A 583 -4.18 12.34 8.98
CA VAL A 583 -3.79 11.64 7.74
C VAL A 583 -2.31 11.87 7.43
N VAL A 584 -1.84 13.12 7.54
CA VAL A 584 -0.43 13.48 7.34
C VAL A 584 0.17 13.95 8.65
N ASP A 585 1.18 13.25 9.14
CA ASP A 585 1.83 13.62 10.40
C ASP A 585 2.85 14.76 10.25
N LYS A 586 3.45 15.16 11.36
CA LYS A 586 4.46 16.24 11.41
C LYS A 586 5.77 15.92 10.67
N TYR A 587 5.99 14.67 10.31
CA TYR A 587 7.16 14.23 9.53
C TYR A 587 6.83 14.08 8.04
N GLY A 588 5.63 14.48 7.62
CA GLY A 588 5.20 14.38 6.22
C GLY A 588 4.82 12.97 5.79
N MET A 589 4.57 12.05 6.72
CA MET A 589 4.09 10.71 6.43
C MET A 589 2.57 10.73 6.25
N MET A 590 2.09 10.31 5.09
CA MET A 590 0.66 10.16 4.82
C MET A 590 0.19 8.73 5.10
N ARG A 591 -0.87 8.59 5.90
CA ARG A 591 -1.48 7.31 6.28
C ARG A 591 -2.90 7.21 5.73
N LEU A 592 -3.09 6.34 4.76
CA LEU A 592 -4.40 6.04 4.20
C LEU A 592 -4.90 4.70 4.70
N THR A 593 -6.08 4.69 5.30
CA THR A 593 -6.75 3.45 5.70
C THR A 593 -7.94 3.20 4.76
N LEU A 594 -7.87 2.09 4.03
CA LEU A 594 -8.91 1.60 3.14
C LEU A 594 -9.66 0.47 3.85
N LEU A 595 -10.96 0.63 3.94
CA LEU A 595 -11.84 -0.30 4.66
C LEU A 595 -12.86 -0.90 3.71
N ASN A 596 -13.09 -2.22 3.83
CA ASN A 596 -14.15 -2.92 3.12
C ASN A 596 -14.10 -2.69 1.60
N MET A 597 -12.95 -2.97 1.01
CA MET A 597 -12.80 -2.91 -0.45
C MET A 597 -13.56 -4.08 -1.09
N ASP A 598 -14.42 -3.80 -2.05
CA ASP A 598 -15.08 -4.82 -2.86
C ASP A 598 -14.07 -5.55 -3.75
N SER A 599 -14.43 -6.76 -4.18
CA SER A 599 -13.59 -7.49 -5.14
C SER A 599 -13.51 -6.74 -6.47
N GLY A 600 -12.28 -6.51 -6.95
CA GLY A 600 -12.03 -5.72 -8.15
C GLY A 600 -10.61 -5.19 -8.19
N GLN A 601 -10.34 -4.34 -9.17
CA GLN A 601 -9.05 -3.67 -9.34
C GLN A 601 -9.22 -2.17 -9.06
N TYR A 602 -8.32 -1.63 -8.25
CA TYR A 602 -8.27 -0.23 -7.84
C TYR A 602 -6.94 0.38 -8.25
N GLU A 603 -6.98 1.57 -8.80
CA GLU A 603 -5.80 2.33 -9.20
C GLU A 603 -5.61 3.48 -8.21
N VAL A 604 -4.59 3.36 -7.35
CA VAL A 604 -4.23 4.36 -6.34
C VAL A 604 -3.24 5.33 -6.94
N GLU A 605 -3.67 6.52 -7.23
CA GLU A 605 -2.86 7.61 -7.78
C GLU A 605 -2.48 8.59 -6.68
N VAL A 606 -1.19 8.84 -6.55
CA VAL A 606 -0.64 9.74 -5.52
C VAL A 606 0.34 10.70 -6.16
N GLN A 607 0.21 11.97 -5.81
CA GLN A 607 1.21 13.01 -6.11
C GLN A 607 1.61 13.71 -4.83
N ALA A 608 2.82 14.25 -4.80
CA ALA A 608 3.32 15.00 -3.67
C ALA A 608 3.99 16.30 -4.15
N SER A 609 3.85 17.34 -3.36
CA SER A 609 4.43 18.66 -3.62
C SER A 609 4.74 19.39 -2.30
N MET A 610 5.57 20.40 -2.36
CA MET A 610 5.78 21.35 -1.25
C MET A 610 4.79 22.52 -1.27
N THR A 611 3.93 22.62 -2.30
CA THR A 611 2.90 23.64 -2.45
C THR A 611 1.55 23.00 -2.81
N PRO A 612 0.42 23.59 -2.42
CA PRO A 612 -0.90 23.04 -2.76
C PRO A 612 -1.29 23.24 -4.23
N ASP A 613 -0.60 24.14 -4.96
CA ASP A 613 -1.02 24.61 -6.28
C ASP A 613 -0.22 23.98 -7.42
N GLU A 614 1.02 23.53 -7.17
CA GLU A 614 1.89 22.95 -8.17
C GLU A 614 2.03 21.44 -7.95
N TRP A 615 1.74 20.66 -9.00
CA TRP A 615 1.76 19.21 -8.94
C TRP A 615 2.55 18.64 -10.11
N PRO A 616 3.23 17.48 -9.92
CA PRO A 616 3.88 16.80 -11.03
C PRO A 616 2.88 16.47 -12.15
N ALA A 617 3.35 16.45 -13.40
CA ALA A 617 2.49 16.20 -14.56
C ALA A 617 1.77 14.85 -14.49
N GLU A 618 2.48 13.81 -14.02
CA GLU A 618 1.94 12.46 -13.91
C GLU A 618 1.92 11.97 -12.46
N PRO A 619 0.87 11.23 -12.05
CA PRO A 619 0.82 10.63 -10.72
C PRO A 619 1.70 9.37 -10.62
N TYR A 620 2.12 9.06 -9.42
CA TYR A 620 2.60 7.72 -9.07
C TYR A 620 1.40 6.81 -8.86
N VAL A 621 1.46 5.62 -9.45
CA VAL A 621 0.32 4.70 -9.50
C VAL A 621 0.69 3.38 -8.82
N TRP A 622 -0.22 2.90 -7.97
CA TRP A 622 -0.23 1.55 -7.40
C TRP A 622 -1.55 0.86 -7.75
N ILE A 623 -1.45 -0.40 -8.11
CA ILE A 623 -2.62 -1.22 -8.45
C ILE A 623 -2.92 -2.14 -7.28
N ILE A 624 -4.12 -2.05 -6.73
CA ILE A 624 -4.61 -2.97 -5.71
C ILE A 624 -5.63 -3.89 -6.34
N THR A 625 -5.37 -5.20 -6.35
CA THR A 625 -6.29 -6.21 -6.85
C THR A 625 -6.87 -6.97 -5.67
N VAL A 626 -8.18 -6.87 -5.46
CA VAL A 626 -8.90 -7.62 -4.45
C VAL A 626 -9.56 -8.83 -5.13
N HIS A 627 -9.09 -10.02 -4.82
CA HIS A 627 -9.60 -11.27 -5.40
C HIS A 627 -11.01 -11.59 -4.92
N GLN A 628 -11.81 -12.16 -5.82
CA GLN A 628 -13.16 -12.60 -5.46
C GLN A 628 -13.10 -13.85 -4.60
N PRO A 629 -14.03 -14.00 -3.63
CA PRO A 629 -14.16 -15.24 -2.89
C PRO A 629 -14.48 -16.38 -3.85
N TRP A 630 -13.93 -17.58 -3.55
CA TRP A 630 -14.06 -18.75 -4.40
C TRP A 630 -15.51 -19.10 -4.74
N TRP A 631 -16.47 -18.79 -3.84
CA TRP A 631 -17.90 -19.01 -4.08
C TRP A 631 -18.58 -17.98 -5.01
N ARG A 632 -17.92 -16.89 -5.38
CA ARG A 632 -18.36 -15.89 -6.37
C ARG A 632 -17.69 -16.06 -7.72
N THR A 633 -16.83 -17.07 -7.89
CA THR A 633 -16.20 -17.33 -9.18
C THR A 633 -17.22 -17.89 -10.16
N THR A 634 -17.10 -17.55 -11.46
CA THR A 634 -18.00 -18.03 -12.52
C THR A 634 -18.11 -19.56 -12.55
N GLY A 635 -17.05 -20.30 -12.22
CA GLY A 635 -17.05 -21.77 -12.13
C GLY A 635 -18.01 -22.32 -11.08
N ILE A 636 -18.12 -21.65 -9.92
CA ILE A 636 -19.08 -22.06 -8.86
C ILE A 636 -20.52 -21.83 -9.30
N TYR A 637 -20.81 -20.73 -10.00
CA TYR A 637 -22.16 -20.51 -10.54
C TYR A 637 -22.55 -21.61 -11.53
N TYR A 638 -21.64 -22.05 -12.40
CA TYR A 638 -21.89 -23.21 -13.27
C TYR A 638 -22.07 -24.50 -12.49
N LEU A 639 -21.27 -24.74 -11.45
CA LEU A 639 -21.42 -25.91 -10.58
C LEU A 639 -22.78 -25.90 -9.85
N LEU A 640 -23.16 -24.77 -9.28
CA LEU A 640 -24.47 -24.61 -8.61
C LEU A 640 -25.63 -24.80 -9.60
N ALA A 641 -25.52 -24.25 -10.80
CA ALA A 641 -26.51 -24.43 -11.86
C ALA A 641 -26.61 -25.91 -12.25
N LEU A 642 -25.50 -26.64 -12.35
CA LEU A 642 -25.47 -28.07 -12.67
C LEU A 642 -26.05 -28.92 -11.53
N VAL A 643 -25.73 -28.59 -10.27
CA VAL A 643 -26.33 -29.24 -9.09
C VAL A 643 -27.83 -29.00 -9.05
N MET A 644 -28.26 -27.75 -9.26
CA MET A 644 -29.68 -27.40 -9.29
C MET A 644 -30.42 -28.11 -10.45
N PHE A 645 -29.81 -28.17 -11.65
CA PHE A 645 -30.34 -28.94 -12.77
C PHE A 645 -30.43 -30.43 -12.43
N GLY A 646 -29.41 -31.00 -11.81
CA GLY A 646 -29.42 -32.38 -11.32
C GLY A 646 -30.54 -32.68 -10.31
N LEU A 647 -30.75 -31.77 -9.38
CA LEU A 647 -31.84 -31.86 -8.39
C LEU A 647 -33.22 -31.76 -9.07
N LEU A 648 -33.38 -30.84 -10.02
CA LEU A 648 -34.62 -30.71 -10.79
C LEU A 648 -34.87 -31.97 -11.63
N LEU A 649 -33.87 -32.51 -12.29
CA LEU A 649 -33.95 -33.76 -13.08
C LEU A 649 -34.30 -34.94 -12.16
N ALA A 650 -33.63 -35.07 -11.03
CA ALA A 650 -33.97 -36.12 -10.04
C ALA A 650 -35.41 -36.01 -9.54
N ASN A 651 -35.84 -34.77 -9.21
CA ASN A 651 -37.20 -34.51 -8.78
C ASN A 651 -38.23 -34.86 -9.91
N PHE A 652 -37.91 -34.51 -11.18
CA PHE A 652 -38.72 -34.86 -12.33
C PHE A 652 -38.80 -36.35 -12.54
N LEU A 653 -37.68 -37.08 -12.42
CA LEU A 653 -37.63 -38.53 -12.49
C LEU A 653 -38.44 -39.22 -11.36
N LEU A 654 -38.29 -38.72 -10.17
CA LEU A 654 -39.06 -39.21 -8.99
C LEU A 654 -40.56 -38.91 -9.18
N TYR A 655 -40.91 -37.73 -9.67
CA TYR A 655 -42.30 -37.37 -9.98
C TYR A 655 -42.88 -38.30 -11.03
N ASN A 656 -42.18 -38.51 -12.15
CA ASN A 656 -42.64 -39.44 -13.20
C ASN A 656 -42.78 -40.87 -12.68
N ARG A 657 -41.86 -41.36 -11.86
CA ARG A 657 -41.94 -42.66 -11.21
C ARG A 657 -43.15 -42.78 -10.32
N ASN A 658 -43.44 -41.75 -9.51
CA ASN A 658 -44.62 -41.72 -8.66
C ASN A 658 -45.93 -41.67 -9.46
N VAL A 659 -45.96 -40.90 -10.56
CA VAL A 659 -47.12 -40.85 -11.47
C VAL A 659 -47.37 -42.22 -12.10
N LYS A 660 -46.30 -42.88 -12.60
CA LYS A 660 -46.38 -44.21 -13.19
C LYS A 660 -46.86 -45.26 -12.20
N MET A 661 -46.40 -45.24 -10.95
CA MET A 661 -46.86 -46.14 -9.89
C MET A 661 -48.35 -45.91 -9.52
N ARG A 662 -48.81 -44.64 -9.50
CA ARG A 662 -50.22 -44.32 -9.27
C ARG A 662 -51.13 -44.81 -10.41
N MET A 663 -50.65 -44.65 -11.63
CA MET A 663 -51.40 -45.18 -12.82
C MET A 663 -51.48 -46.70 -12.79
N MET A 664 -50.41 -47.42 -12.44
CA MET A 664 -50.41 -48.88 -12.31
C MET A 664 -51.44 -49.35 -11.26
N ARG A 665 -51.45 -48.78 -10.06
CA ARG A 665 -52.44 -49.10 -9.00
C ARG A 665 -53.88 -48.82 -9.45
N HIS A 666 -54.12 -47.73 -10.14
CA HIS A 666 -55.44 -47.35 -10.63
C HIS A 666 -55.95 -48.30 -11.69
N ASN A 667 -55.08 -48.76 -12.62
CA ASN A 667 -55.42 -49.74 -13.62
C ASN A 667 -55.77 -51.12 -13.00
N GLU A 668 -55.02 -51.57 -11.98
CA GLU A 668 -55.33 -52.81 -11.26
C GLU A 668 -56.70 -52.76 -10.56
N GLU A 669 -57.01 -51.63 -9.85
CA GLU A 669 -58.32 -51.42 -9.20
C GLU A 669 -59.47 -51.45 -10.23
N THR A 670 -59.33 -50.87 -11.37
CA THR A 670 -60.33 -50.76 -12.44
C THR A 670 -60.56 -52.13 -13.11
N ASP A 671 -59.48 -52.88 -13.30
CA ASP A 671 -59.57 -54.25 -13.92
C ASP A 671 -60.30 -55.26 -13.01
N VAL A 672 -60.08 -55.15 -11.71
CA VAL A 672 -60.82 -55.97 -10.72
C VAL A 672 -62.35 -55.72 -10.80
N VAL A 673 -62.73 -54.47 -10.80
CA VAL A 673 -64.15 -54.08 -10.86
C VAL A 673 -64.78 -54.47 -12.19
N ARG A 674 -64.04 -54.24 -13.32
CA ARG A 674 -64.48 -54.63 -14.68
C ARG A 674 -64.64 -56.14 -14.81
N ARG A 675 -63.78 -56.95 -14.24
CA ARG A 675 -63.92 -58.44 -14.21
C ARG A 675 -65.19 -58.86 -13.41
N VAL A 676 -65.47 -58.28 -12.26
CA VAL A 676 -66.62 -58.53 -11.45
C VAL A 676 -67.90 -58.13 -12.18
N MET A 677 -67.90 -56.95 -12.84
CA MET A 677 -69.08 -56.56 -13.66
C MET A 677 -69.30 -57.47 -14.86
N GLN A 678 -68.25 -57.85 -15.58
CA GLN A 678 -68.35 -58.82 -16.66
C GLN A 678 -68.86 -60.19 -16.19
N PHE A 679 -68.41 -60.63 -15.03
CA PHE A 679 -68.84 -61.85 -14.44
C PHE A 679 -70.31 -61.74 -14.01
N ALA A 680 -70.78 -60.66 -13.36
CA ALA A 680 -72.09 -60.36 -13.01
C ALA A 680 -73.07 -60.37 -14.23
N ASN A 681 -72.68 -59.68 -15.30
CA ASN A 681 -73.41 -59.61 -16.56
C ASN A 681 -73.53 -61.00 -17.26
N ARG A 682 -72.53 -61.84 -17.15
CA ARG A 682 -72.52 -63.24 -17.65
C ARG A 682 -73.46 -64.11 -16.82
N CYS A 683 -73.49 -63.94 -15.50
CA CYS A 683 -74.38 -64.63 -14.64
C CYS A 683 -75.84 -64.22 -14.85
N GLU A 684 -76.08 -62.97 -15.19
CA GLU A 684 -77.45 -62.44 -15.53
C GLU A 684 -77.98 -63.01 -16.91
N ALA A 685 -77.00 -63.12 -17.83
CA ALA A 685 -77.26 -63.73 -19.19
C ALA A 685 -77.48 -65.26 -19.08
N GLN A 686 -76.92 -65.93 -18.12
CA GLN A 686 -77.05 -67.37 -17.86
C GLN A 686 -78.18 -67.72 -16.97
N ARG A 687 -78.88 -66.76 -16.35
CA ARG A 687 -80.09 -66.94 -15.51
C ARG A 687 -81.32 -67.39 -16.39
N THR A 688 -81.08 -67.42 -17.70
CA THR A 688 -82.07 -67.99 -18.64
C THR A 688 -81.71 -69.45 -19.04
N GLU A 689 -80.64 -70.02 -18.58
CA GLU A 689 -80.28 -71.49 -18.74
C GLU A 689 -79.64 -71.99 -17.46
N GLU A 690 -80.28 -72.97 -16.80
CA GLU A 690 -79.80 -73.64 -15.60
C GLU A 690 -78.37 -74.19 -15.78
N LEU A 691 -77.40 -73.79 -14.88
CA LEU A 691 -76.28 -74.67 -14.42
C LEU A 691 -75.55 -74.14 -13.23
N ALA A 692 -75.20 -75.03 -12.30
CA ALA A 692 -74.70 -74.84 -10.97
C ALA A 692 -73.29 -74.13 -10.86
N PRO A 693 -73.02 -73.39 -9.72
CA PRO A 693 -71.84 -72.54 -9.55
C PRO A 693 -70.49 -73.26 -9.37
N ASN A 694 -70.44 -74.59 -9.46
CA ASN A 694 -69.23 -75.36 -9.08
C ASN A 694 -68.26 -75.76 -10.22
N LYS A 695 -68.54 -75.36 -11.42
CA LYS A 695 -67.71 -75.80 -12.60
C LYS A 695 -66.71 -74.72 -13.17
N LEU A 696 -66.69 -73.51 -12.64
CA LEU A 696 -65.92 -72.44 -13.17
C LEU A 696 -64.57 -72.15 -12.43
N MET A 697 -64.17 -73.07 -11.51
CA MET A 697 -62.95 -72.89 -10.75
C MET A 697 -61.76 -73.87 -11.14
N GLN A 698 -61.92 -74.64 -12.21
CA GLN A 698 -60.86 -75.53 -12.71
C GLN A 698 -60.80 -75.40 -14.21
N GLU A 699 -60.12 -74.46 -14.71
CA GLU A 699 -59.35 -74.51 -15.95
C GLU A 699 -58.61 -73.22 -16.15
N GLY A 700 -57.26 -73.32 -16.27
CA GLY A 700 -56.47 -72.54 -17.08
C GLY A 700 -55.49 -71.60 -16.45
N ASP A 701 -54.33 -72.11 -16.17
CA ASP A 701 -52.96 -71.75 -16.54
C ASP A 701 -52.44 -70.27 -16.35
N GLU A 702 -51.34 -70.36 -15.66
CA GLU A 702 -50.09 -69.56 -15.81
C GLU A 702 -49.94 -68.23 -15.08
N GLU A 703 -49.12 -68.27 -14.05
CA GLU A 703 -48.14 -67.30 -13.50
C GLU A 703 -48.37 -65.84 -13.82
N GLU A 704 -49.26 -65.25 -13.08
CA GLU A 704 -49.15 -63.88 -12.54
C GLU A 704 -49.72 -63.90 -11.15
N THR A 705 -49.01 -63.27 -10.16
CA THR A 705 -49.40 -63.17 -8.76
C THR A 705 -50.77 -62.45 -8.67
N HIS A 706 -51.84 -63.12 -8.93
CA HIS A 706 -53.19 -62.61 -8.72
C HIS A 706 -53.55 -62.77 -7.27
N GLN A 707 -53.85 -61.64 -6.64
CA GLN A 707 -54.51 -61.60 -5.36
C GLN A 707 -55.81 -62.44 -5.47
N VAL A 708 -55.80 -63.61 -4.88
CA VAL A 708 -56.97 -64.51 -4.92
C VAL A 708 -58.09 -63.81 -4.14
N MET A 709 -59.11 -63.34 -4.85
CA MET A 709 -60.28 -62.73 -4.23
C MET A 709 -60.98 -63.75 -3.33
N SER A 710 -61.32 -63.31 -2.11
CA SER A 710 -62.01 -64.21 -1.18
C SER A 710 -63.41 -64.63 -1.76
N ARG A 711 -63.72 -65.87 -1.64
CA ARG A 711 -65.00 -66.43 -2.09
C ARG A 711 -66.24 -65.69 -1.52
N ASP A 712 -66.07 -65.13 -0.33
CA ASP A 712 -67.05 -64.28 0.32
C ASP A 712 -67.20 -62.91 -0.34
N PHE A 713 -66.13 -62.31 -0.76
CA PHE A 713 -66.15 -61.05 -1.53
C PHE A 713 -66.81 -61.20 -2.89
N VAL A 714 -66.57 -62.28 -3.61
CA VAL A 714 -67.22 -62.54 -4.91
C VAL A 714 -68.73 -62.72 -4.70
N ASN A 715 -69.10 -63.51 -3.70
CA ASN A 715 -70.55 -63.75 -3.40
C ASN A 715 -71.30 -62.47 -2.98
N VAL A 716 -70.68 -61.58 -2.25
CA VAL A 716 -71.24 -60.29 -1.86
C VAL A 716 -71.34 -59.38 -3.12
N MET A 717 -70.33 -59.33 -3.96
CA MET A 717 -70.36 -58.51 -5.15
C MET A 717 -71.37 -58.96 -6.19
N LEU A 718 -71.60 -60.28 -6.34
CA LEU A 718 -72.63 -60.85 -7.21
C LEU A 718 -74.05 -60.46 -6.80
N LYS A 719 -74.29 -60.15 -5.52
CA LYS A 719 -75.55 -59.65 -5.00
C LYS A 719 -75.64 -58.10 -5.07
N LEU A 720 -74.54 -57.39 -4.71
CA LEU A 720 -74.60 -55.94 -4.63
C LEU A 720 -74.49 -55.24 -6.02
N VAL A 721 -73.73 -55.75 -6.98
CA VAL A 721 -73.60 -55.08 -8.29
C VAL A 721 -74.95 -55.01 -9.02
N PRO A 722 -75.70 -56.08 -9.22
CA PRO A 722 -77.04 -55.99 -9.85
C PRO A 722 -78.00 -55.11 -9.03
N TYR A 723 -77.98 -55.19 -7.70
CA TYR A 723 -78.83 -54.37 -6.87
C TYR A 723 -78.56 -52.88 -7.06
N VAL A 724 -77.29 -52.43 -7.00
CA VAL A 724 -76.89 -51.03 -7.18
C VAL A 724 -77.25 -50.54 -8.60
N ILE A 725 -76.92 -51.31 -9.64
CA ILE A 725 -77.22 -50.91 -11.03
C ILE A 725 -78.71 -50.83 -11.31
N ASN A 726 -79.58 -51.70 -10.79
CA ASN A 726 -81.01 -51.74 -11.05
C ASN A 726 -81.76 -50.79 -10.14
N GLN A 727 -81.21 -50.17 -9.14
CA GLN A 727 -81.89 -49.31 -8.17
C GLN A 727 -82.20 -47.93 -8.79
N LYS A 728 -83.47 -47.53 -8.75
CA LYS A 728 -83.89 -46.24 -9.32
C LYS A 728 -83.39 -45.01 -8.61
N ASP A 729 -82.99 -45.12 -7.33
CA ASP A 729 -82.53 -44.01 -6.53
C ASP A 729 -81.24 -44.35 -5.76
N VAL A 730 -80.12 -44.33 -6.43
CA VAL A 730 -78.76 -44.72 -5.89
C VAL A 730 -78.30 -43.76 -4.76
N LYS A 731 -78.75 -42.51 -4.70
CA LYS A 731 -78.35 -41.58 -3.63
C LYS A 731 -78.92 -41.97 -2.29
N ASN A 732 -80.04 -42.61 -2.27
CA ASN A 732 -80.71 -42.96 -1.07
C ASN A 732 -80.51 -44.42 -0.64
N ILE A 733 -79.55 -45.11 -1.30
CA ILE A 733 -79.16 -46.47 -0.87
C ILE A 733 -78.54 -46.38 0.52
N THR A 734 -79.26 -46.89 1.51
CA THR A 734 -78.82 -46.91 2.90
C THR A 734 -77.89 -48.08 3.19
N MET A 735 -77.03 -47.90 4.16
CA MET A 735 -76.17 -49.00 4.62
C MET A 735 -76.96 -50.25 5.03
N LYS A 736 -78.17 -50.05 5.56
CA LYS A 736 -79.07 -51.12 5.94
C LYS A 736 -79.62 -51.94 4.76
N GLU A 737 -79.82 -51.28 3.66
CA GLU A 737 -80.25 -51.96 2.39
C GLU A 737 -79.09 -52.73 1.79
N LEU A 738 -77.81 -52.16 1.87
CA LEU A 738 -76.66 -52.91 1.45
C LEU A 738 -76.43 -54.16 2.27
N GLU A 739 -76.58 -54.07 3.59
CA GLU A 739 -76.52 -55.22 4.48
C GLU A 739 -77.56 -56.30 4.14
N GLN A 740 -78.83 -55.87 3.93
CA GLN A 740 -79.87 -56.75 3.55
C GLN A 740 -79.74 -57.50 2.23
N ASN A 741 -79.21 -56.76 1.20
CA ASN A 741 -79.01 -57.30 -0.13
C ASN A 741 -77.71 -58.09 -0.26
N SER A 742 -76.74 -57.72 0.43
CA SER A 742 -75.46 -58.49 0.50
C SER A 742 -75.54 -59.75 1.35
N GLY A 743 -76.36 -59.71 2.37
CA GLY A 743 -76.53 -60.79 3.32
C GLY A 743 -75.41 -60.85 4.37
N VAL A 744 -74.61 -59.77 4.52
CA VAL A 744 -73.51 -59.70 5.50
C VAL A 744 -73.62 -58.47 6.36
N PRO A 745 -73.20 -58.51 7.67
CA PRO A 745 -73.25 -57.37 8.56
C PRO A 745 -72.35 -56.24 8.09
N ARG A 746 -72.74 -55.01 8.40
CA ARG A 746 -72.01 -53.79 8.03
C ARG A 746 -70.53 -53.82 8.28
N ALA A 747 -70.04 -54.29 9.44
CA ALA A 747 -68.66 -54.36 9.77
C ALA A 747 -67.85 -55.31 8.82
N GLN A 748 -68.50 -56.44 8.50
CA GLN A 748 -67.93 -57.46 7.61
C GLN A 748 -67.92 -56.96 6.15
N LEU A 749 -68.97 -56.24 5.70
CA LEU A 749 -69.06 -55.60 4.38
C LEU A 749 -67.89 -54.58 4.21
N TYR A 750 -67.59 -53.74 5.20
CA TYR A 750 -66.49 -52.82 5.17
C TYR A 750 -65.16 -53.55 5.08
N GLN A 751 -64.94 -54.61 5.91
CA GLN A 751 -63.71 -55.38 5.88
C GLN A 751 -63.49 -56.08 4.54
N LEU A 752 -64.50 -56.66 3.98
CA LEU A 752 -64.46 -57.37 2.71
C LEU A 752 -64.08 -56.39 1.53
N LEU A 753 -64.72 -55.24 1.54
CA LEU A 753 -64.47 -54.25 0.50
C LEU A 753 -63.08 -53.59 0.65
N SER A 754 -62.70 -53.21 1.89
CA SER A 754 -61.37 -52.66 2.15
C SER A 754 -60.25 -53.68 1.88
N ALA A 755 -60.40 -54.94 2.27
CA ALA A 755 -59.39 -55.98 2.07
C ALA A 755 -59.19 -56.39 0.57
N ASN A 756 -60.18 -56.30 -0.25
CA ASN A 756 -60.13 -56.78 -1.63
C ASN A 756 -60.04 -55.67 -2.69
N ILE A 757 -60.61 -54.52 -2.43
CA ILE A 757 -60.62 -53.40 -3.39
C ILE A 757 -60.21 -52.04 -2.80
N ASP A 758 -59.81 -52.00 -1.53
CA ASP A 758 -59.44 -50.76 -0.82
C ASP A 758 -60.49 -49.65 -0.92
N LYS A 759 -61.77 -49.98 -0.91
CA LYS A 759 -62.89 -49.04 -1.00
C LYS A 759 -63.88 -49.25 0.14
N ASN A 760 -64.55 -48.20 0.52
CA ASN A 760 -65.68 -48.26 1.36
C ASN A 760 -66.99 -48.48 0.54
N PRO A 761 -68.11 -48.84 1.14
CA PRO A 761 -69.40 -49.06 0.45
C PRO A 761 -69.84 -47.86 -0.42
N SER A 762 -69.73 -46.62 0.06
CA SER A 762 -70.08 -45.44 -0.69
C SER A 762 -69.17 -45.21 -1.92
N GLN A 763 -67.91 -45.54 -1.77
CA GLN A 763 -66.90 -45.45 -2.87
C GLN A 763 -67.17 -46.53 -3.92
N LEU A 764 -67.55 -47.69 -3.48
CA LEU A 764 -67.96 -48.78 -4.38
C LEU A 764 -69.21 -48.40 -5.23
N ILE A 765 -70.25 -47.82 -4.59
CA ILE A 765 -71.40 -47.31 -5.35
C ILE A 765 -71.00 -46.31 -6.41
N SER A 766 -70.21 -45.32 -6.01
CA SER A 766 -69.67 -44.26 -6.95
C SER A 766 -68.91 -44.89 -8.10
N LEU A 767 -68.09 -45.91 -7.81
CA LEU A 767 -67.25 -46.59 -8.81
C LEU A 767 -68.13 -47.39 -9.81
N LEU A 768 -69.13 -48.08 -9.32
CA LEU A 768 -70.13 -48.82 -10.16
C LEU A 768 -70.89 -47.85 -11.08
N CYS A 769 -71.35 -46.73 -10.55
CA CYS A 769 -72.10 -45.73 -11.33
C CYS A 769 -71.21 -45.11 -12.43
N ILE A 770 -69.92 -44.83 -12.14
CA ILE A 770 -69.00 -44.17 -13.15
C ILE A 770 -68.59 -45.22 -14.24
N GLU A 771 -68.37 -46.46 -13.85
CA GLU A 771 -68.09 -47.55 -14.80
C GLU A 771 -69.31 -47.84 -15.69
N GLU A 772 -70.52 -47.86 -15.15
CA GLU A 772 -71.72 -47.98 -15.95
C GLU A 772 -71.93 -46.79 -16.90
N ALA A 773 -71.73 -45.60 -16.44
CA ALA A 773 -71.67 -44.40 -17.27
C ALA A 773 -70.69 -44.51 -18.42
N ALA A 774 -69.47 -45.03 -18.15
CA ALA A 774 -68.46 -45.28 -19.19
C ALA A 774 -68.91 -46.32 -20.22
N ARG A 775 -69.63 -47.38 -19.74
CA ARG A 775 -70.23 -48.36 -20.62
C ARG A 775 -71.27 -47.72 -21.56
N LEU A 776 -72.19 -46.90 -21.01
CA LEU A 776 -73.18 -46.20 -21.78
C LEU A 776 -72.55 -45.16 -22.74
N VAL A 777 -71.51 -44.39 -22.32
CA VAL A 777 -70.80 -43.49 -23.19
C VAL A 777 -70.21 -44.20 -24.41
N ARG A 778 -69.76 -45.45 -24.24
CA ARG A 778 -69.10 -46.22 -25.28
C ARG A 778 -70.12 -46.96 -26.21
N THR A 779 -71.24 -47.44 -25.61
CA THR A 779 -72.15 -48.38 -26.30
C THR A 779 -73.45 -47.77 -26.78
N THR A 780 -73.74 -46.52 -26.47
CA THR A 780 -74.98 -45.86 -26.82
C THR A 780 -74.75 -44.45 -27.42
N GLU A 781 -75.72 -43.94 -28.20
CA GLU A 781 -75.67 -42.55 -28.70
C GLU A 781 -76.43 -41.57 -27.81
N MET A 782 -76.69 -41.94 -26.53
CA MET A 782 -77.36 -41.09 -25.55
C MET A 782 -76.48 -39.81 -25.35
N SER A 783 -77.20 -38.70 -25.06
CA SER A 783 -76.52 -37.47 -24.66
C SER A 783 -75.90 -37.66 -23.29
N PHE A 784 -74.83 -36.84 -23.03
CA PHE A 784 -74.10 -36.93 -21.74
C PHE A 784 -75.00 -36.56 -20.55
N GLU A 785 -76.00 -35.66 -20.80
CA GLU A 785 -77.01 -35.35 -19.79
C GLU A 785 -77.89 -36.56 -19.48
N GLN A 786 -78.32 -37.28 -20.54
CA GLN A 786 -79.10 -38.49 -20.38
C GLN A 786 -78.37 -39.61 -19.66
N ILE A 787 -77.05 -39.75 -20.00
CA ILE A 787 -76.20 -40.72 -19.33
C ILE A 787 -75.98 -40.34 -17.87
N ALA A 788 -75.78 -39.03 -17.59
CA ALA A 788 -75.65 -38.56 -16.19
C ALA A 788 -76.94 -38.84 -15.41
N GLU A 789 -78.07 -38.65 -16.02
CA GLU A 789 -79.42 -38.97 -15.42
C GLU A 789 -79.62 -40.48 -15.25
N GLU A 790 -79.34 -41.25 -16.26
CA GLU A 790 -79.45 -42.72 -16.22
C GLU A 790 -78.55 -43.36 -15.16
N CYS A 791 -77.27 -42.89 -15.09
CA CYS A 791 -76.36 -43.32 -14.04
C CYS A 791 -76.50 -42.55 -12.74
N ARG A 792 -77.54 -41.69 -12.62
CA ARG A 792 -77.96 -41.05 -11.38
C ARG A 792 -76.96 -40.14 -10.70
N PHE A 793 -76.18 -39.45 -11.51
CA PHE A 793 -75.29 -38.40 -11.02
C PHE A 793 -76.10 -37.15 -10.60
N VAL A 794 -75.60 -36.40 -9.58
CA VAL A 794 -76.31 -35.23 -8.99
C VAL A 794 -76.61 -34.15 -10.03
N SER A 795 -75.76 -34.03 -10.98
CA SER A 795 -75.83 -33.11 -12.11
C SER A 795 -74.92 -33.53 -13.25
N PRO A 796 -75.11 -33.07 -14.49
CA PRO A 796 -74.19 -33.33 -15.60
C PRO A 796 -72.79 -32.83 -15.30
N ASN A 797 -72.64 -31.68 -14.69
CA ASN A 797 -71.36 -31.12 -14.31
C ASN A 797 -70.61 -32.04 -13.30
N TYR A 798 -71.28 -32.60 -12.35
CA TYR A 798 -70.67 -33.55 -11.40
C TYR A 798 -70.29 -34.84 -12.11
N PHE A 799 -71.05 -35.33 -13.02
CA PHE A 799 -70.74 -36.48 -13.87
C PHE A 799 -69.45 -36.21 -14.66
N PHE A 800 -69.36 -35.08 -15.36
CA PHE A 800 -68.16 -34.69 -16.11
C PHE A 800 -66.91 -34.64 -15.21
N ALA A 801 -67.02 -34.02 -14.01
CA ALA A 801 -65.96 -33.95 -13.07
C ALA A 801 -65.54 -35.32 -12.52
N ALA A 802 -66.51 -36.16 -12.14
CA ALA A 802 -66.27 -37.52 -11.66
C ALA A 802 -65.68 -38.42 -12.74
N PHE A 803 -66.18 -38.31 -13.98
CA PHE A 803 -65.67 -39.05 -15.12
C PHE A 803 -64.22 -38.67 -15.46
N PHE A 804 -63.93 -37.35 -15.51
CA PHE A 804 -62.54 -36.86 -15.75
C PHE A 804 -61.64 -37.26 -14.60
N HIS A 805 -62.11 -37.19 -13.36
CA HIS A 805 -61.30 -37.61 -12.20
C HIS A 805 -60.96 -39.11 -12.28
N HIS A 806 -61.93 -39.95 -12.74
CA HIS A 806 -61.70 -41.37 -12.77
C HIS A 806 -60.91 -41.83 -14.01
N PHE A 807 -61.32 -41.37 -15.22
CA PHE A 807 -60.68 -41.81 -16.50
C PHE A 807 -59.62 -40.88 -17.03
N ARG A 808 -59.40 -39.73 -16.41
CA ARG A 808 -58.44 -38.67 -16.85
C ARG A 808 -58.74 -38.21 -18.27
N MET A 809 -59.89 -38.42 -18.78
CA MET A 809 -60.43 -38.05 -20.10
C MET A 809 -61.81 -37.49 -19.92
N THR A 810 -62.21 -36.58 -20.81
CA THR A 810 -63.62 -36.16 -20.83
C THR A 810 -64.53 -37.29 -21.40
N PRO A 811 -65.83 -37.35 -21.03
CA PRO A 811 -66.74 -38.29 -21.64
C PRO A 811 -66.76 -38.21 -23.15
N GLU A 812 -66.58 -37.03 -23.72
CA GLU A 812 -66.50 -36.80 -25.17
C GLU A 812 -65.23 -37.42 -25.78
N ASP A 813 -64.02 -37.20 -25.19
CA ASP A 813 -62.78 -37.80 -25.65
C ASP A 813 -62.83 -39.34 -25.48
N TYR A 814 -63.43 -39.82 -24.40
CA TYR A 814 -63.58 -41.23 -24.15
C TYR A 814 -64.50 -41.90 -25.18
N ARG A 815 -65.60 -41.25 -25.63
CA ARG A 815 -66.46 -41.71 -26.71
C ARG A 815 -65.72 -41.76 -28.05
N LYS A 816 -64.96 -40.69 -28.39
CA LYS A 816 -64.12 -40.61 -29.60
C LYS A 816 -63.03 -41.66 -29.62
N SER A 817 -62.33 -41.90 -28.54
CA SER A 817 -61.20 -42.86 -28.44
C SER A 817 -61.63 -44.33 -28.61
N ASN A 818 -62.92 -44.62 -28.40
CA ASN A 818 -63.43 -46.01 -28.53
C ASN A 818 -64.35 -46.16 -29.81
N ALA A 819 -64.48 -45.14 -30.65
CA ALA A 819 -65.17 -45.16 -31.92
C ALA A 819 -64.25 -45.62 -33.11
N LEU A 820 -62.94 -45.85 -32.77
CA LEU A 820 -61.97 -46.50 -33.64
C LEU A 820 -61.84 -47.92 -33.18
#